data_afff1f254b9fdc652446622f0951d730
#
_entry.id   afff1f254b9fdc652446622f0951d730
#
_cell.length_a   1.000
_cell.length_b   1.000
_cell.length_c   1.000
_cell.angle_alpha   90.00
_cell.angle_beta   90.00
_cell.angle_gamma   90.00
#
_symmetry.space_group_name_H-M   'P 1'
#
loop_
_entity.id
_entity.type
_entity.pdbx_description
1 polymer ?
#
loop_
_entity_poly.entity_id
_entity_poly.type
_entity_poly.pdbx_seq_one_letter_code
_entity_poly.pdbx_strand_id
1 'polypeptide(L)'
;SPVGNDGQWREFIFGMLEEGEILLDDLTVTENPDGAAVAMISNGTFDNLNSWRALGNHRDVEIVPDPDGGGNVLHLKAIGSTEHQHNHVEATLANNRRVSNGQEYEVSFRARWLSGSHFLHTRLYFNRIPHTFHLKRPEIFGTPGAPNSTLVTNAGPTSENLTHSPVVPAPGESVTVSADVFDADGVGSLILNYRTEGGVFTNVAMSRIGTTSKWEGTIPGQSTGNVVQFYLTATDDLGASTFIPADGPDSRAMYEVEDGRAATTGCINNIRIVMDPADLTWMFTPRNLMSNGRVPCTVIDRENKPYYDAGVRIKGSQRARGQVNRVGFNLGFPSDQLFRNVHRSVAIDRSEGQVVGQREILFDLMATSSGGVPGEFNDLAYVISPNPIHTSAAVLQMARFGSVFLEDQFEDGSDGTVYEYELVYYPTTTDAGGYKVPQPDNVLGRDINTMGDDPEAYRWTYLIKNNQEFDDYLPAMTLGKQFSKSSADFNASVADVLDVDQWLRALAYSCATGAGDSFYSNSRHNGQFYGRPDGKILYFPHDLDFAFSATRNIFENRELNRIVANQSYRRAYLAHLHEICTTVYNQSWMAPWTSHFDECVPGGNVFSDDLGYINSRSNYILSQVNSQVPQVSFAITTNGGNNLTTSDSPVILEGTGWVNVNEIRLSNGTVLDTTWKTTDDWEIPLTLGIGSNAITLEAFDSRGNSVGTDSITVTRTGGTDTPGPDKLVVSELFYNPAGQVEDTEFIELLNVGTSSLDLSGTRFTDGIDFTFPGATTLAPGEHVLVVANRVAFEARYGTGLPIAGEFENGTVLSNGGELITLQNNTGIIIQSFTYGDSSPWPEEADGDDFSLVLVSPESLPDHNLASSWRASALRGGNPGTNDVCPAFVGDSTADADLDGVPALIEYYLGTSDGIFGDTQPNLEYGTMVELGQIFPTYTVTHKVGTDEVEASAQVSLDLENWSNLAADIVLHQRVSNGDGTATSIWRSTRPFSTTPRQFFRLRVLIE
;
A
#
# COMPACT_ATOMS: atom_id res chain seq x y z
N SER A 1 30.27 -3.74 18.94
CA SER A 1 30.89 -3.21 17.70
C SER A 1 32.37 -3.19 17.82
N PRO A 2 33.15 -3.58 16.79
CA PRO A 2 34.60 -3.41 16.83
C PRO A 2 34.91 -1.92 16.86
N VAL A 3 35.40 -1.47 17.98
CA VAL A 3 35.87 -0.10 18.16
C VAL A 3 37.25 -0.03 17.56
N GLY A 4 37.36 0.50 16.35
CA GLY A 4 38.65 0.74 15.71
C GLY A 4 39.46 1.82 16.44
N ASN A 5 40.74 1.93 16.12
CA ASN A 5 41.57 3.02 16.60
C ASN A 5 41.19 4.31 15.88
N ASP A 6 40.18 5.00 16.40
CA ASP A 6 39.67 6.27 15.86
C ASP A 6 40.53 7.41 16.41
N GLY A 7 41.46 7.90 15.61
CA GLY A 7 42.36 8.96 15.99
C GLY A 7 41.81 10.38 15.82
N GLN A 8 40.74 10.54 15.04
CA GLN A 8 40.30 11.86 14.61
C GLN A 8 39.03 12.34 15.36
N TRP A 9 38.05 11.46 15.55
CA TRP A 9 36.77 11.82 16.13
C TRP A 9 36.52 11.08 17.44
N ARG A 10 36.29 11.80 18.49
CA ARG A 10 36.15 11.31 19.86
C ARG A 10 34.93 11.99 20.51
N GLU A 11 33.76 11.69 19.94
CA GLU A 11 32.54 12.33 20.34
C GLU A 11 31.51 11.32 20.87
N PHE A 12 30.69 11.79 21.81
CA PHE A 12 29.38 11.28 22.07
C PHE A 12 28.36 12.08 21.27
N ILE A 13 27.42 11.39 20.66
CA ILE A 13 26.45 11.93 19.72
C ILE A 13 25.06 11.46 20.15
N PHE A 14 24.11 12.36 20.13
CA PHE A 14 22.71 12.04 20.29
C PHE A 14 21.81 12.91 19.42
N GLY A 15 20.57 12.46 19.19
CA GLY A 15 19.57 13.21 18.47
C GLY A 15 18.28 12.42 18.32
N MET A 16 17.21 13.11 17.99
CA MET A 16 15.95 12.47 17.63
C MET A 16 16.02 11.95 16.20
N LEU A 17 15.40 10.81 15.95
CA LEU A 17 15.40 10.21 14.62
C LEU A 17 14.40 10.90 13.69
N GLU A 18 13.27 11.37 14.24
CA GLU A 18 12.21 12.04 13.51
C GLU A 18 11.89 13.39 14.14
N GLU A 19 11.05 14.19 13.47
CA GLU A 19 10.57 15.48 13.96
C GLU A 19 9.91 15.34 15.33
N GLY A 20 10.30 16.21 16.28
CA GLY A 20 9.74 16.20 17.62
C GLY A 20 10.57 17.00 18.62
N GLU A 21 10.09 17.04 19.87
CA GLU A 21 10.67 17.80 20.96
C GLU A 21 10.71 17.01 22.27
N ILE A 22 11.83 17.09 22.95
CA ILE A 22 12.02 16.49 24.29
C ILE A 22 12.78 17.43 25.21
N LEU A 23 12.60 17.27 26.51
CA LEU A 23 13.54 17.80 27.51
C LEU A 23 14.51 16.70 27.91
N LEU A 24 15.80 17.03 28.03
CA LEU A 24 16.88 16.10 28.38
C LEU A 24 17.77 16.68 29.47
N ASP A 25 18.13 15.84 30.46
CA ASP A 25 19.00 16.25 31.55
C ASP A 25 19.74 15.04 32.17
N ASP A 26 20.68 15.33 33.08
CA ASP A 26 21.47 14.33 33.80
C ASP A 26 22.15 13.31 32.90
N LEU A 27 22.57 13.74 31.69
CA LEU A 27 23.19 12.86 30.72
C LEU A 27 24.60 12.47 31.18
N THR A 28 24.82 11.16 31.30
CA THR A 28 26.14 10.61 31.63
C THR A 28 26.58 9.56 30.61
N VAL A 29 27.87 9.50 30.35
CA VAL A 29 28.51 8.39 29.64
C VAL A 29 29.69 7.93 30.50
N THR A 30 29.62 6.68 30.99
CA THR A 30 30.58 6.13 31.92
C THR A 30 31.27 4.91 31.32
N GLU A 31 32.62 4.93 31.26
CA GLU A 31 33.41 3.76 30.90
C GLU A 31 33.68 2.91 32.15
N ASN A 32 33.49 1.59 32.05
CA ASN A 32 33.65 0.60 33.14
C ASN A 32 32.83 0.94 34.39
N PRO A 33 31.48 1.05 34.30
CA PRO A 33 30.67 1.49 35.42
C PRO A 33 30.79 0.63 36.68
N ASP A 34 30.93 -0.70 36.54
CA ASP A 34 31.09 -1.64 37.64
C ASP A 34 32.51 -1.77 38.18
N GLY A 35 33.49 -1.04 37.61
CA GLY A 35 34.89 -1.12 37.93
C GLY A 35 35.51 0.22 38.27
N ALA A 36 36.62 0.55 37.61
CA ALA A 36 37.23 1.87 37.69
C ALA A 36 36.47 2.85 36.80
N ALA A 37 35.31 3.27 37.24
CA ALA A 37 34.38 4.12 36.51
C ALA A 37 35.01 5.44 36.06
N VAL A 38 34.89 5.78 34.79
CA VAL A 38 35.44 7.03 34.23
C VAL A 38 34.34 7.79 33.48
N ALA A 39 34.08 9.01 33.92
CA ALA A 39 33.17 9.90 33.20
C ALA A 39 33.78 10.30 31.84
N MET A 40 32.99 10.06 30.77
CA MET A 40 33.40 10.28 29.40
C MET A 40 32.89 11.60 28.80
N ILE A 41 31.95 12.26 29.42
CA ILE A 41 31.43 13.56 29.00
C ILE A 41 31.50 14.58 30.12
N SER A 42 31.44 15.85 29.78
CA SER A 42 31.32 16.98 30.71
C SER A 42 30.07 17.78 30.39
N ASN A 43 29.49 18.50 31.36
CA ASN A 43 28.30 19.31 31.17
C ASN A 43 27.06 18.53 30.69
N GLY A 44 26.84 17.34 31.25
CA GLY A 44 25.61 16.56 31.03
C GLY A 44 24.41 17.04 31.81
N THR A 45 24.57 17.98 32.71
CA THR A 45 23.54 18.75 33.44
C THR A 45 23.02 19.95 32.67
N PHE A 46 23.51 20.16 31.47
CA PHE A 46 23.09 21.20 30.53
C PHE A 46 22.98 22.62 31.14
N ASP A 47 23.92 23.01 32.00
CA ASP A 47 23.97 24.37 32.54
C ASP A 47 24.13 25.42 31.42
N ASN A 48 24.72 25.05 30.30
CA ASN A 48 24.90 25.84 29.08
C ASN A 48 25.22 24.94 27.89
N LEU A 49 25.32 25.52 26.68
CA LEU A 49 25.66 24.79 25.44
C LEU A 49 27.16 24.75 25.11
N ASN A 50 28.07 25.26 25.98
CA ASN A 50 29.48 25.48 25.60
C ASN A 50 30.24 24.22 25.14
N SER A 51 29.84 23.03 25.62
CA SER A 51 30.46 21.73 25.25
C SER A 51 29.70 21.03 24.13
N TRP A 52 28.55 21.54 23.74
CA TRP A 52 27.62 20.90 22.80
C TRP A 52 27.58 21.65 21.48
N ARG A 53 27.53 20.88 20.40
CA ARG A 53 27.42 21.38 19.03
C ARG A 53 26.19 20.76 18.40
N ALA A 54 25.22 21.56 18.01
CA ALA A 54 24.01 21.14 17.32
C ALA A 54 24.15 21.36 15.82
N LEU A 55 23.76 20.36 15.02
CA LEU A 55 23.88 20.34 13.58
C LEU A 55 22.54 19.99 12.91
N GLY A 56 22.32 20.60 11.75
CA GLY A 56 21.23 20.26 10.87
C GLY A 56 19.85 20.36 11.52
N ASN A 57 19.15 19.26 11.65
CA ASN A 57 17.79 19.19 12.19
C ASN A 57 17.68 19.69 13.65
N HIS A 58 18.76 19.66 14.41
CA HIS A 58 18.80 20.02 15.84
C HIS A 58 19.28 21.45 16.10
N ARG A 59 19.32 22.31 15.10
CA ARG A 59 19.84 23.70 15.18
C ARG A 59 19.20 24.55 16.27
N ASP A 60 17.93 24.29 16.57
CA ASP A 60 17.13 25.16 17.46
C ASP A 60 17.15 24.64 18.91
N VAL A 61 18.13 23.80 19.25
CA VAL A 61 18.36 23.34 20.62
C VAL A 61 18.66 24.51 21.55
N GLU A 62 18.03 24.51 22.72
CA GLU A 62 18.17 25.59 23.70
C GLU A 62 18.20 25.08 25.13
N ILE A 63 18.70 25.91 26.05
CA ILE A 63 18.64 25.64 27.48
C ILE A 63 17.43 26.37 28.08
N VAL A 64 16.57 25.60 28.74
CA VAL A 64 15.36 26.13 29.37
C VAL A 64 15.33 25.76 30.87
N PRO A 65 14.58 26.50 31.73
CA PRO A 65 14.36 26.11 33.12
C PRO A 65 13.71 24.73 33.20
N ASP A 66 14.18 23.88 34.12
CA ASP A 66 13.53 22.57 34.39
C ASP A 66 12.11 22.82 34.92
N PRO A 67 11.07 22.34 34.23
CA PRO A 67 9.67 22.49 34.69
C PRO A 67 9.39 21.78 36.01
N ASP A 68 10.20 20.79 36.40
CA ASP A 68 10.09 20.08 37.67
C ASP A 68 10.92 20.74 38.79
N GLY A 69 11.66 21.81 38.49
CA GLY A 69 12.57 22.53 39.37
C GLY A 69 13.92 21.85 39.51
N GLY A 70 14.94 22.61 39.90
CA GLY A 70 16.27 22.07 40.17
C GLY A 70 17.38 22.52 39.22
N GLY A 71 17.10 23.40 38.27
CA GLY A 71 18.12 23.90 37.34
C GLY A 71 17.62 24.18 35.93
N ASN A 72 18.47 23.91 34.99
CA ASN A 72 18.15 24.01 33.55
C ASN A 72 18.18 22.62 32.94
N VAL A 73 17.49 22.47 31.84
CA VAL A 73 17.48 21.26 30.97
C VAL A 73 17.70 21.64 29.53
N LEU A 74 18.18 20.70 28.75
CA LEU A 74 18.23 20.84 27.29
C LEU A 74 16.86 20.63 26.69
N HIS A 75 16.33 21.64 26.00
CA HIS A 75 15.20 21.48 25.09
C HIS A 75 15.76 21.05 23.73
N LEU A 76 15.67 19.76 23.46
CA LEU A 76 16.11 19.16 22.20
C LEU A 76 14.97 19.20 21.21
N LYS A 77 15.19 19.86 20.09
CA LYS A 77 14.24 19.99 18.99
C LYS A 77 14.81 19.36 17.75
N ALA A 78 14.01 18.58 17.05
CA ALA A 78 14.31 18.07 15.72
C ALA A 78 13.23 18.56 14.75
N ILE A 79 13.64 19.27 13.70
CA ILE A 79 12.75 19.89 12.72
C ILE A 79 12.55 19.04 11.45
N GLY A 80 12.94 17.77 11.49
CA GLY A 80 12.79 16.81 10.40
C GLY A 80 13.54 15.52 10.69
N SER A 81 13.33 14.51 9.84
CA SER A 81 13.91 13.17 10.01
C SER A 81 15.42 13.14 9.83
N THR A 82 16.07 12.27 10.59
CA THR A 82 17.53 12.07 10.59
C THR A 82 17.88 10.88 9.68
N GLU A 83 17.98 11.11 8.38
CA GLU A 83 18.34 10.09 7.37
C GLU A 83 19.85 9.82 7.30
N HIS A 84 20.68 10.77 7.69
CA HIS A 84 22.13 10.66 7.63
C HIS A 84 22.80 11.09 8.93
N GLN A 85 24.04 10.64 9.15
CA GLN A 85 24.79 10.86 10.39
C GLN A 85 25.19 12.33 10.68
N HIS A 86 24.73 13.29 9.89
CA HIS A 86 25.07 14.72 10.05
C HIS A 86 24.05 15.52 10.91
N ASN A 87 22.90 14.92 11.22
CA ASN A 87 21.85 15.59 11.99
C ASN A 87 21.88 15.11 13.44
N HIS A 88 22.48 15.88 14.33
CA HIS A 88 22.66 15.47 15.72
C HIS A 88 23.13 16.62 16.61
N VAL A 89 23.21 16.33 17.91
CA VAL A 89 23.94 17.10 18.91
C VAL A 89 25.15 16.27 19.35
N GLU A 90 26.34 16.88 19.41
CA GLU A 90 27.56 16.19 19.75
C GLU A 90 28.40 16.93 20.77
N ALA A 91 29.15 16.18 21.58
CA ALA A 91 30.19 16.70 22.46
C ALA A 91 31.48 15.88 22.32
N THR A 92 32.62 16.54 22.40
CA THR A 92 33.90 15.86 22.46
C THR A 92 34.07 15.18 23.81
N LEU A 93 34.48 13.90 23.81
CA LEU A 93 34.70 13.11 25.01
C LEU A 93 35.69 13.77 25.95
N ALA A 94 35.43 13.75 27.24
CA ALA A 94 36.24 14.40 28.28
C ALA A 94 37.72 14.04 28.18
N ASN A 95 38.60 15.04 28.29
CA ASN A 95 40.03 14.89 28.07
C ASN A 95 40.42 14.31 26.71
N ASN A 96 39.60 14.50 25.69
CA ASN A 96 39.82 13.97 24.34
C ASN A 96 40.04 12.45 24.35
N ARG A 97 39.34 11.74 25.22
CA ARG A 97 39.36 10.28 25.32
C ARG A 97 38.78 9.63 24.06
N ARG A 98 39.06 8.36 23.90
CA ARG A 98 38.45 7.53 22.85
C ARG A 98 37.82 6.29 23.47
N VAL A 99 36.83 5.73 22.84
CA VAL A 99 36.28 4.43 23.18
C VAL A 99 37.30 3.33 22.86
N SER A 100 37.34 2.29 23.68
CA SER A 100 38.26 1.16 23.57
C SER A 100 37.49 -0.15 23.41
N ASN A 101 37.97 -1.05 22.60
CA ASN A 101 37.36 -2.36 22.42
C ASN A 101 37.52 -3.19 23.70
N GLY A 102 36.47 -3.90 24.08
CA GLY A 102 36.42 -4.74 25.27
C GLY A 102 36.14 -4.00 26.58
N GLN A 103 35.87 -2.71 26.54
CA GLN A 103 35.37 -1.93 27.67
C GLN A 103 33.82 -1.82 27.62
N GLU A 104 33.24 -1.74 28.81
CA GLU A 104 31.80 -1.49 28.97
C GLU A 104 31.56 0.02 29.06
N TYR A 105 30.44 0.47 28.46
CA TYR A 105 30.01 1.87 28.49
C TYR A 105 28.53 1.92 28.89
N GLU A 106 28.25 2.71 29.90
CA GLU A 106 26.88 3.00 30.32
C GLU A 106 26.51 4.42 29.88
N VAL A 107 25.32 4.56 29.26
CA VAL A 107 24.70 5.84 28.93
C VAL A 107 23.45 5.96 29.78
N SER A 108 23.33 7.04 30.55
CA SER A 108 22.18 7.30 31.39
C SER A 108 21.74 8.76 31.24
N PHE A 109 20.45 9.04 31.30
CA PHE A 109 19.88 10.38 31.21
C PHE A 109 18.47 10.41 31.80
N ARG A 110 17.98 11.63 32.05
CA ARG A 110 16.58 11.92 32.34
C ARG A 110 15.98 12.58 31.11
N ALA A 111 14.83 12.10 30.64
CA ALA A 111 14.15 12.68 29.48
C ALA A 111 12.65 12.77 29.68
N ARG A 112 12.04 13.83 29.14
CA ARG A 112 10.59 14.03 29.05
C ARG A 112 10.21 14.31 27.60
N TRP A 113 9.30 13.49 27.07
CA TRP A 113 8.69 13.73 25.77
C TRP A 113 7.74 14.93 25.83
N LEU A 114 7.78 15.80 24.79
CA LEU A 114 6.90 16.95 24.65
C LEU A 114 5.97 16.79 23.45
N SER A 115 6.53 16.54 22.27
CA SER A 115 5.75 16.40 21.04
C SER A 115 6.48 15.56 19.98
N GLY A 116 5.74 15.09 18.97
CA GLY A 116 6.29 14.40 17.80
C GLY A 116 6.92 13.04 18.09
N SER A 117 8.08 12.77 17.53
CA SER A 117 8.82 11.52 17.71
C SER A 117 9.18 11.26 19.16
N HIS A 118 9.26 9.99 19.53
CA HIS A 118 9.72 9.55 20.85
C HIS A 118 11.03 8.73 20.79
N PHE A 119 11.71 8.75 19.63
CA PHE A 119 12.94 8.01 19.41
C PHE A 119 14.15 8.90 19.64
N LEU A 120 14.85 8.68 20.75
CA LEU A 120 16.15 9.29 21.04
C LEU A 120 17.27 8.32 20.70
N HIS A 121 18.04 8.63 19.67
CA HIS A 121 19.19 7.83 19.25
C HIS A 121 20.48 8.36 19.88
N THR A 122 21.30 7.47 20.40
CA THR A 122 22.65 7.79 20.92
C THR A 122 23.70 6.92 20.26
N ARG A 123 24.89 7.45 20.08
CA ARG A 123 26.05 6.70 19.58
C ARG A 123 27.37 7.40 19.98
N LEU A 124 28.40 6.62 19.95
CA LEU A 124 29.78 7.16 19.89
C LEU A 124 30.18 7.29 18.44
N TYR A 125 31.15 8.17 18.16
CA TYR A 125 31.55 8.54 16.81
C TYR A 125 31.33 7.45 15.75
N PHE A 126 30.81 7.83 14.60
CA PHE A 126 30.31 6.95 13.56
C PHE A 126 29.08 6.17 14.10
N ASN A 127 29.00 4.89 13.94
CA ASN A 127 27.91 4.06 14.46
C ASN A 127 28.44 3.06 15.52
N ARG A 128 29.20 3.57 16.50
CA ARG A 128 29.75 2.74 17.57
C ARG A 128 28.83 2.78 18.78
N ILE A 129 28.55 1.60 19.32
CA ILE A 129 27.64 1.44 20.47
C ILE A 129 26.36 2.26 20.27
N PRO A 130 25.70 2.11 19.10
CA PRO A 130 24.46 2.81 18.82
C PRO A 130 23.34 2.22 19.67
N HIS A 131 22.39 3.07 20.08
CA HIS A 131 21.18 2.62 20.74
C HIS A 131 20.06 3.64 20.53
N THR A 132 18.86 3.14 20.20
CA THR A 132 17.64 3.95 20.11
C THR A 132 16.78 3.70 21.33
N PHE A 133 16.51 4.75 22.09
CA PHE A 133 15.63 4.75 23.25
C PHE A 133 14.22 5.14 22.81
N HIS A 134 13.24 4.32 23.19
CA HIS A 134 11.81 4.61 23.02
C HIS A 134 11.32 5.35 24.27
N LEU A 135 11.20 6.66 24.18
CA LEU A 135 10.76 7.48 25.31
C LEU A 135 9.29 7.26 25.61
N LYS A 136 8.93 7.26 26.89
CA LYS A 136 7.53 7.11 27.30
C LYS A 136 6.73 8.35 26.89
N ARG A 137 5.65 8.11 26.15
CA ARG A 137 4.65 9.13 25.81
C ARG A 137 3.49 9.07 26.83
N PRO A 138 2.72 10.16 27.01
CA PRO A 138 1.47 10.09 27.76
C PRO A 138 0.52 9.04 27.17
N GLU A 139 -0.18 8.32 28.02
CA GLU A 139 -1.19 7.32 27.57
C GLU A 139 -2.46 8.00 27.02
N ILE A 140 -2.72 9.24 27.45
CA ILE A 140 -3.90 10.02 27.05
C ILE A 140 -3.41 11.32 26.43
N PHE A 141 -3.79 11.54 25.17
CA PHE A 141 -3.57 12.80 24.46
C PHE A 141 -4.85 13.65 24.54
N GLY A 142 -4.69 14.94 24.82
CA GLY A 142 -5.82 15.87 24.96
C GLY A 142 -6.41 15.89 26.38
N THR A 143 -7.65 16.35 26.49
CA THR A 143 -8.36 16.58 27.77
C THR A 143 -9.70 15.84 27.83
N PRO A 144 -9.77 14.51 27.68
CA PRO A 144 -11.03 13.79 27.75
C PRO A 144 -11.70 13.97 29.10
N GLY A 145 -12.99 14.32 29.08
CA GLY A 145 -13.77 14.58 30.30
C GLY A 145 -13.52 15.95 30.96
N ALA A 146 -12.71 16.82 30.37
CA ALA A 146 -12.48 18.19 30.79
C ALA A 146 -12.66 19.18 29.63
N PRO A 147 -12.85 20.47 29.89
CA PRO A 147 -12.82 21.46 28.82
C PRO A 147 -11.53 21.40 28.03
N ASN A 148 -11.63 21.62 26.73
CA ASN A 148 -10.46 21.67 25.86
C ASN A 148 -9.45 22.70 26.36
N SER A 149 -8.17 22.34 26.44
CA SER A 149 -7.11 23.24 26.95
C SER A 149 -6.93 24.50 26.06
N THR A 150 -7.41 24.48 24.83
CA THR A 150 -7.39 25.61 23.89
C THR A 150 -8.72 26.38 23.85
N LEU A 151 -9.70 26.02 24.71
CA LEU A 151 -10.97 26.72 24.78
C LEU A 151 -10.78 28.17 25.22
N VAL A 152 -11.23 29.08 24.35
CA VAL A 152 -11.32 30.53 24.66
C VAL A 152 -12.78 30.99 24.62
N THR A 153 -13.08 32.09 25.33
CA THR A 153 -14.43 32.62 25.40
C THR A 153 -14.83 33.39 24.15
N ASN A 154 -13.86 33.93 23.46
CA ASN A 154 -13.99 34.56 22.15
C ASN A 154 -12.79 34.15 21.30
N ALA A 155 -13.02 33.53 20.16
CA ALA A 155 -12.01 33.18 19.19
C ALA A 155 -11.97 34.29 18.13
N GLY A 156 -10.79 34.65 17.65
CA GLY A 156 -10.70 35.60 16.55
C GLY A 156 -11.17 35.04 15.21
N PRO A 157 -11.35 35.91 14.19
CA PRO A 157 -11.91 35.52 12.90
C PRO A 157 -11.21 34.36 12.21
N THR A 158 -11.94 33.54 11.51
CA THR A 158 -11.46 32.49 10.61
C THR A 158 -11.40 33.01 9.17
N SER A 159 -10.60 32.34 8.30
CA SER A 159 -10.39 32.79 6.94
C SER A 159 -10.33 31.66 5.93
N GLU A 160 -10.71 31.98 4.71
CA GLU A 160 -10.56 31.13 3.53
C GLU A 160 -10.05 31.97 2.35
N ASN A 161 -9.60 31.29 1.30
CA ASN A 161 -9.27 31.89 0.00
C ASN A 161 -8.26 33.07 0.07
N LEU A 162 -7.26 33.01 0.99
CA LEU A 162 -6.17 33.97 0.96
C LEU A 162 -5.46 33.88 -0.40
N THR A 163 -5.35 35.02 -1.09
CA THR A 163 -4.65 35.11 -2.37
C THR A 163 -4.15 36.50 -2.65
N HIS A 164 -3.24 36.61 -3.62
CA HIS A 164 -2.80 37.89 -4.15
C HIS A 164 -2.85 37.87 -5.67
N SER A 165 -3.06 39.03 -6.28
CA SER A 165 -3.17 39.19 -7.75
C SER A 165 -2.60 40.53 -8.21
N PRO A 166 -1.76 40.54 -9.26
CA PRO A 166 -1.20 39.38 -9.98
C PRO A 166 -0.32 38.51 -9.09
N VAL A 167 -0.20 37.20 -9.40
CA VAL A 167 0.59 36.25 -8.60
C VAL A 167 2.09 36.50 -8.74
N VAL A 168 2.54 36.86 -9.95
CA VAL A 168 3.89 37.35 -10.25
C VAL A 168 3.70 38.71 -10.93
N PRO A 169 3.73 39.80 -10.16
CA PRO A 169 3.48 41.15 -10.70
C PRO A 169 4.62 41.64 -11.57
N ALA A 170 4.32 42.43 -12.60
CA ALA A 170 5.31 43.16 -13.36
C ALA A 170 5.99 44.24 -12.50
N PRO A 171 7.23 44.71 -12.84
CA PRO A 171 7.90 45.77 -12.10
C PRO A 171 7.05 47.03 -12.05
N GLY A 172 6.79 47.54 -10.84
CA GLY A 172 5.97 48.74 -10.58
C GLY A 172 4.45 48.47 -10.57
N GLU A 173 4.00 47.26 -10.85
CA GLU A 173 2.58 46.89 -10.76
C GLU A 173 2.18 46.65 -9.31
N SER A 174 1.03 47.18 -8.93
CA SER A 174 0.46 46.99 -7.59
C SER A 174 -0.21 45.63 -7.46
N VAL A 175 -0.16 45.07 -6.27
CA VAL A 175 -0.72 43.73 -5.95
C VAL A 175 -1.91 43.86 -5.01
N THR A 176 -3.04 43.30 -5.41
CA THR A 176 -4.23 43.20 -4.55
C THR A 176 -4.17 41.91 -3.75
N VAL A 177 -4.16 41.99 -2.42
CA VAL A 177 -4.31 40.88 -1.51
C VAL A 177 -5.78 40.78 -1.11
N SER A 178 -6.35 39.56 -1.18
CA SER A 178 -7.75 39.33 -0.78
C SER A 178 -7.87 38.03 0.05
N ALA A 179 -8.86 38.04 0.95
CA ALA A 179 -9.28 36.88 1.71
C ALA A 179 -10.77 36.96 2.03
N ASP A 180 -11.40 35.79 2.18
CA ASP A 180 -12.73 35.67 2.79
C ASP A 180 -12.53 35.49 4.29
N VAL A 181 -13.16 36.36 5.10
CA VAL A 181 -13.00 36.36 6.55
C VAL A 181 -14.36 36.31 7.22
N PHE A 182 -14.49 35.41 8.21
CA PHE A 182 -15.72 35.10 8.90
C PHE A 182 -15.54 35.15 10.41
N ASP A 183 -16.55 35.64 11.08
CA ASP A 183 -16.66 35.59 12.52
C ASP A 183 -18.15 35.64 12.94
N ALA A 184 -18.51 34.88 13.98
CA ALA A 184 -19.87 34.79 14.49
C ALA A 184 -20.35 36.13 15.09
N ASP A 185 -19.42 36.86 15.70
CA ASP A 185 -19.65 38.15 16.36
C ASP A 185 -19.45 39.34 15.38
N GLY A 186 -19.01 39.05 14.17
CA GLY A 186 -18.71 40.05 13.13
C GLY A 186 -17.22 40.36 12.99
N VAL A 187 -16.82 40.77 11.81
CA VAL A 187 -15.42 41.14 11.51
C VAL A 187 -15.31 42.69 11.60
N GLY A 188 -14.67 43.17 12.63
CA GLY A 188 -14.52 44.60 12.92
C GLY A 188 -13.47 45.30 12.06
N SER A 189 -12.32 44.64 11.83
CA SER A 189 -11.25 45.19 10.98
C SER A 189 -10.34 44.12 10.41
N LEU A 190 -9.73 44.44 9.25
CA LEU A 190 -8.68 43.65 8.64
C LEU A 190 -7.53 44.56 8.21
N ILE A 191 -6.31 44.21 8.62
CA ILE A 191 -5.09 44.94 8.31
C ILE A 191 -4.15 44.06 7.51
N LEU A 192 -3.75 44.51 6.35
CA LEU A 192 -2.68 43.90 5.55
C LEU A 192 -1.34 44.44 6.00
N ASN A 193 -0.47 43.55 6.45
CA ASN A 193 0.90 43.85 6.85
C ASN A 193 1.82 43.34 5.76
N TYR A 194 2.71 44.16 5.22
CA TYR A 194 3.66 43.72 4.19
C TYR A 194 5.05 44.33 4.41
N ARG A 195 6.08 43.64 3.95
CA ARG A 195 7.48 44.08 3.93
C ARG A 195 8.23 43.60 2.70
N THR A 196 9.31 44.26 2.34
CA THR A 196 10.27 43.82 1.33
C THR A 196 11.57 43.39 2.00
N GLU A 197 12.15 42.29 1.59
CA GLU A 197 13.52 41.84 1.90
C GLU A 197 13.94 41.99 3.37
N GLY A 198 13.11 41.50 4.31
CA GLY A 198 13.44 41.55 5.75
C GLY A 198 13.32 42.96 6.37
N GLY A 199 12.76 43.92 5.66
CA GLY A 199 12.44 45.27 6.17
C GLY A 199 11.35 45.26 7.25
N VAL A 200 10.99 46.44 7.73
CA VAL A 200 9.91 46.64 8.71
C VAL A 200 8.56 46.49 8.02
N PHE A 201 7.59 45.83 8.68
CA PHE A 201 6.23 45.73 8.15
C PHE A 201 5.53 47.09 8.05
N THR A 202 4.90 47.33 6.91
CA THR A 202 4.00 48.43 6.65
C THR A 202 2.56 47.94 6.70
N ASN A 203 1.68 48.74 7.34
CA ASN A 203 0.29 48.38 7.56
C ASN A 203 -0.64 49.11 6.61
N VAL A 204 -1.59 48.35 6.02
CA VAL A 204 -2.63 48.89 5.12
C VAL A 204 -3.99 48.38 5.60
N ALA A 205 -4.92 49.30 5.84
CA ALA A 205 -6.31 48.88 6.13
C ALA A 205 -6.95 48.27 4.90
N MET A 206 -7.55 47.09 5.05
CA MET A 206 -8.30 46.46 3.99
C MET A 206 -9.76 46.92 3.97
N SER A 207 -10.38 46.81 2.83
CA SER A 207 -11.78 47.19 2.62
C SER A 207 -12.63 45.95 2.32
N ARG A 208 -13.78 45.86 2.99
CA ARG A 208 -14.77 44.82 2.71
C ARG A 208 -15.47 45.09 1.36
N ILE A 209 -15.63 44.07 0.54
CA ILE A 209 -16.28 44.18 -0.75
C ILE A 209 -17.81 44.02 -0.58
N GLY A 210 -18.49 45.15 -0.56
CA GLY A 210 -19.94 45.20 -0.39
C GLY A 210 -20.36 44.57 0.96
N THR A 211 -21.30 43.60 0.92
CA THR A 211 -21.78 42.85 2.07
C THR A 211 -21.23 41.43 2.11
N THR A 212 -20.25 41.07 1.28
CA THR A 212 -19.65 39.75 1.19
C THR A 212 -18.66 39.49 2.34
N SER A 213 -18.13 38.29 2.47
CA SER A 213 -17.03 37.90 3.37
C SER A 213 -15.67 38.40 2.86
N LYS A 214 -15.58 38.81 1.60
CA LYS A 214 -14.34 39.17 0.92
C LYS A 214 -13.84 40.53 1.32
N TRP A 215 -12.54 40.58 1.67
CA TRP A 215 -11.79 41.83 1.94
C TRP A 215 -10.63 41.98 0.97
N GLU A 216 -10.29 43.20 0.61
CA GLU A 216 -9.19 43.50 -0.29
C GLU A 216 -8.33 44.66 0.25
N GLY A 217 -7.00 44.52 0.06
CA GLY A 217 -6.01 45.53 0.34
C GLY A 217 -4.95 45.54 -0.77
N THR A 218 -4.28 46.69 -0.98
CA THR A 218 -3.34 46.87 -2.09
C THR A 218 -1.93 47.13 -1.58
N ILE A 219 -0.97 46.32 -2.05
CA ILE A 219 0.47 46.58 -1.87
C ILE A 219 0.97 47.41 -3.07
N PRO A 220 1.66 48.52 -2.87
CA PRO A 220 2.23 49.30 -3.96
C PRO A 220 3.26 48.51 -4.77
N GLY A 221 3.36 48.80 -6.07
CA GLY A 221 4.32 48.18 -6.97
C GLY A 221 5.77 48.27 -6.50
N GLN A 222 6.51 47.16 -6.68
CA GLN A 222 7.90 46.99 -6.27
C GLN A 222 8.83 46.83 -7.47
N SER A 223 10.14 46.85 -7.22
CA SER A 223 11.15 46.66 -8.27
C SER A 223 11.33 45.20 -8.66
N THR A 224 11.82 44.96 -9.89
CA THR A 224 12.15 43.65 -10.43
C THR A 224 12.93 42.78 -9.44
N GLY A 225 12.52 41.53 -9.23
CA GLY A 225 13.17 40.55 -8.37
C GLY A 225 13.00 40.76 -6.86
N ASN A 226 12.28 41.83 -6.43
CA ASN A 226 12.02 42.02 -5.01
C ASN A 226 11.08 40.95 -4.48
N VAL A 227 11.43 40.36 -3.34
CA VAL A 227 10.56 39.45 -2.58
C VAL A 227 9.74 40.29 -1.60
N VAL A 228 8.43 40.08 -1.64
CA VAL A 228 7.47 40.76 -0.73
C VAL A 228 6.79 39.71 0.12
N GLN A 229 6.89 39.84 1.42
CA GLN A 229 6.18 39.05 2.41
C GLN A 229 4.97 39.81 2.92
N PHE A 230 3.86 39.15 3.16
CA PHE A 230 2.67 39.73 3.75
C PHE A 230 1.92 38.77 4.67
N TYR A 231 1.13 39.33 5.57
CA TYR A 231 0.14 38.61 6.37
C TYR A 231 -1.00 39.56 6.74
N LEU A 232 -2.13 39.03 7.15
CA LEU A 232 -3.29 39.80 7.58
C LEU A 232 -3.45 39.68 9.08
N THR A 233 -3.94 40.75 9.71
CA THR A 233 -4.44 40.76 11.08
C THR A 233 -5.94 41.02 11.02
N ALA A 234 -6.73 40.01 11.34
CA ALA A 234 -8.19 40.10 11.41
C ALA A 234 -8.59 40.26 12.86
N THR A 235 -9.51 41.22 13.14
CA THR A 235 -10.04 41.46 14.50
C THR A 235 -11.55 41.49 14.41
N ASP A 236 -12.22 40.78 15.33
CA ASP A 236 -13.68 40.75 15.44
C ASP A 236 -14.24 42.00 16.11
N ASP A 237 -15.56 42.11 16.21
CA ASP A 237 -16.23 43.21 16.86
C ASP A 237 -16.08 43.22 18.39
N LEU A 238 -15.62 42.13 19.00
CA LEU A 238 -15.35 42.00 20.43
C LEU A 238 -13.89 42.19 20.81
N GLY A 239 -12.98 42.27 19.81
CA GLY A 239 -11.55 42.62 19.96
C GLY A 239 -10.61 41.40 19.98
N ALA A 240 -11.06 40.18 19.71
CA ALA A 240 -10.16 39.05 19.48
C ALA A 240 -9.55 39.11 18.08
N SER A 241 -8.28 38.71 17.97
CA SER A 241 -7.54 38.82 16.72
C SER A 241 -6.91 37.52 16.29
N THR A 242 -6.86 37.29 14.98
CA THR A 242 -6.19 36.18 14.34
C THR A 242 -5.27 36.66 13.24
N PHE A 243 -4.13 36.00 13.06
CA PHE A 243 -3.26 36.20 11.90
C PHE A 243 -3.65 35.26 10.76
N ILE A 244 -3.44 35.71 9.53
CA ILE A 244 -3.71 34.96 8.29
C ILE A 244 -2.52 35.15 7.33
N PRO A 245 -1.71 34.14 7.05
CA PRO A 245 -1.67 32.81 7.70
C PRO A 245 -1.40 32.88 9.20
N ALA A 246 -1.61 31.77 9.91
CA ALA A 246 -1.65 31.71 11.37
C ALA A 246 -0.37 32.17 12.08
N ASP A 247 0.80 31.96 11.45
CA ASP A 247 2.10 32.37 12.01
C ASP A 247 2.38 33.86 11.88
N GLY A 248 1.46 34.62 11.25
CA GLY A 248 1.54 36.09 11.16
C GLY A 248 2.86 36.59 10.58
N PRO A 249 3.66 37.38 11.35
CA PRO A 249 4.94 37.90 10.86
C PRO A 249 5.98 36.82 10.54
N ASP A 250 5.84 35.63 11.07
CA ASP A 250 6.73 34.50 10.81
C ASP A 250 6.27 33.62 9.64
N SER A 251 5.05 33.82 9.14
CA SER A 251 4.54 33.14 7.96
C SER A 251 5.33 33.53 6.69
N ARG A 252 5.25 32.68 5.69
CA ARG A 252 5.89 32.88 4.38
C ARG A 252 4.84 32.99 3.26
N ALA A 253 3.79 33.78 3.48
CA ALA A 253 2.97 34.28 2.38
C ALA A 253 3.76 35.33 1.63
N MET A 254 4.31 34.98 0.47
CA MET A 254 5.25 35.81 -0.29
C MET A 254 4.95 35.77 -1.78
N TYR A 255 5.42 36.82 -2.47
CA TYR A 255 5.55 36.79 -3.92
C TYR A 255 6.88 37.45 -4.35
N GLU A 256 7.31 37.16 -5.56
CA GLU A 256 8.47 37.77 -6.20
C GLU A 256 8.00 38.58 -7.40
N VAL A 257 8.52 39.79 -7.55
CA VAL A 257 8.27 40.66 -8.72
C VAL A 257 8.99 40.08 -9.93
N GLU A 258 8.31 39.99 -11.07
CA GLU A 258 8.84 39.43 -12.32
C GLU A 258 10.29 39.80 -12.56
N ASP A 259 11.12 38.76 -12.76
CA ASP A 259 12.57 38.88 -12.93
C ASP A 259 13.06 38.36 -14.29
N GLY A 260 12.15 37.96 -15.16
CA GLY A 260 12.44 37.44 -16.51
C GLY A 260 13.02 36.00 -16.53
N ARG A 261 13.02 35.27 -15.39
CA ARG A 261 13.57 33.92 -15.32
C ARG A 261 12.59 32.81 -15.73
N ALA A 262 11.31 33.12 -15.87
CA ALA A 262 10.31 32.12 -16.26
C ALA A 262 10.61 31.53 -17.64
N ALA A 263 10.46 30.20 -17.79
CA ALA A 263 10.55 29.53 -19.08
C ALA A 263 9.34 29.91 -19.94
N THR A 264 9.61 30.15 -21.22
CA THR A 264 8.62 30.57 -22.24
C THR A 264 8.29 29.46 -23.26
N THR A 265 8.89 28.28 -23.12
CA THR A 265 8.60 27.11 -23.97
C THR A 265 7.24 26.50 -23.59
N GLY A 266 6.42 26.18 -24.58
CA GLY A 266 4.98 25.94 -24.43
C GLY A 266 4.52 24.74 -23.63
N CYS A 267 5.37 23.72 -23.39
CA CYS A 267 4.94 22.52 -22.67
C CYS A 267 5.58 22.31 -21.29
N ILE A 268 6.57 23.14 -20.90
CA ILE A 268 7.16 23.04 -19.57
C ILE A 268 6.46 23.96 -18.57
N ASN A 269 6.14 23.45 -17.40
CA ASN A 269 5.50 24.22 -16.33
C ASN A 269 6.55 24.86 -15.43
N ASN A 270 6.38 26.14 -15.14
CA ASN A 270 7.22 26.84 -14.15
C ASN A 270 6.80 26.44 -12.71
N ILE A 271 7.79 26.18 -11.87
CA ILE A 271 7.65 26.11 -10.41
C ILE A 271 8.61 27.13 -9.82
N ARG A 272 8.06 28.20 -9.26
CA ARG A 272 8.83 29.26 -8.59
C ARG A 272 8.86 29.00 -7.09
N ILE A 273 10.04 29.04 -6.48
CA ILE A 273 10.25 28.95 -5.04
C ILE A 273 10.67 30.32 -4.54
N VAL A 274 9.82 30.95 -3.74
CA VAL A 274 10.07 32.28 -3.18
C VAL A 274 10.47 32.13 -1.72
N MET A 275 11.64 32.66 -1.35
CA MET A 275 12.21 32.54 0.01
C MET A 275 12.69 33.87 0.55
N ASP A 276 12.67 34.03 1.86
CA ASP A 276 13.40 35.12 2.53
C ASP A 276 14.92 34.90 2.36
N PRO A 277 15.70 35.95 2.05
CA PRO A 277 17.16 35.83 1.86
C PRO A 277 17.93 35.27 3.06
N ALA A 278 17.44 35.46 4.28
CA ALA A 278 18.06 34.91 5.48
C ALA A 278 17.83 33.38 5.54
N ASP A 279 16.63 32.93 5.20
CA ASP A 279 16.26 31.51 5.13
C ASP A 279 17.07 30.79 4.04
N LEU A 280 17.25 31.42 2.88
CA LEU A 280 18.10 30.92 1.80
C LEU A 280 19.57 30.78 2.25
N THR A 281 20.10 31.77 2.91
CA THR A 281 21.49 31.75 3.45
C THR A 281 21.63 30.62 4.48
N TRP A 282 20.65 30.44 5.34
CA TRP A 282 20.65 29.39 6.33
C TRP A 282 20.71 28.01 5.67
N MET A 283 19.83 27.75 4.69
CA MET A 283 19.70 26.46 4.01
C MET A 283 21.00 26.02 3.34
N PHE A 284 21.77 26.96 2.76
CA PHE A 284 23.05 26.67 2.10
C PHE A 284 24.28 26.78 3.01
N THR A 285 24.11 27.02 4.30
CA THR A 285 25.23 26.99 5.25
C THR A 285 25.76 25.56 5.40
N PRO A 286 27.07 25.26 5.29
CA PRO A 286 27.61 23.91 5.23
C PRO A 286 27.13 22.97 6.34
N ARG A 287 27.02 23.43 7.57
CA ARG A 287 26.54 22.63 8.71
C ARG A 287 25.04 22.29 8.64
N ASN A 288 24.29 22.96 7.78
CA ASN A 288 22.84 22.78 7.61
C ASN A 288 22.48 22.01 6.32
N LEU A 289 23.43 21.82 5.39
CA LEU A 289 23.17 21.18 4.08
C LEU A 289 22.48 19.84 4.19
N MET A 290 22.78 19.06 5.23
CA MET A 290 22.18 17.74 5.44
C MET A 290 20.90 17.80 6.28
N SER A 291 20.41 18.98 6.67
CA SER A 291 19.12 19.11 7.36
C SER A 291 17.97 18.62 6.47
N ASN A 292 17.10 17.81 7.04
CA ASN A 292 15.82 17.43 6.44
C ASN A 292 14.65 18.28 6.94
N GLY A 293 14.92 19.21 7.87
CA GLY A 293 13.97 20.26 8.24
C GLY A 293 13.66 21.15 7.04
N ARG A 294 12.39 21.34 6.76
CA ARG A 294 11.96 22.24 5.69
C ARG A 294 12.02 23.68 6.15
N VAL A 295 12.57 24.54 5.31
CA VAL A 295 12.60 25.98 5.51
C VAL A 295 11.33 26.58 4.90
N PRO A 296 10.58 27.43 5.62
CA PRO A 296 9.34 28.00 5.11
C PRO A 296 9.54 28.84 3.84
N CYS A 297 8.61 28.72 2.89
CA CYS A 297 8.65 29.43 1.61
C CYS A 297 7.25 29.58 1.01
N THR A 298 7.12 30.31 -0.09
CA THR A 298 5.96 30.23 -0.99
C THR A 298 6.38 29.51 -2.26
N VAL A 299 5.56 28.53 -2.69
CA VAL A 299 5.71 27.89 -3.99
C VAL A 299 4.63 28.39 -4.94
N ILE A 300 5.02 28.77 -6.16
CA ILE A 300 4.08 29.22 -7.19
C ILE A 300 4.13 28.21 -8.35
N ASP A 301 3.04 27.46 -8.57
CA ASP A 301 2.89 26.56 -9.71
C ASP A 301 2.37 27.32 -10.92
N ARG A 302 3.01 27.15 -12.08
CA ARG A 302 2.63 27.72 -13.38
C ARG A 302 2.50 29.23 -13.38
N GLU A 303 3.23 29.95 -12.54
CA GLU A 303 3.19 31.40 -12.35
C GLU A 303 1.78 31.96 -11.99
N ASN A 304 0.85 31.10 -11.58
CA ASN A 304 -0.54 31.52 -11.33
C ASN A 304 -1.19 30.95 -10.05
N LYS A 305 -0.63 29.88 -9.47
CA LYS A 305 -1.18 29.28 -8.24
C LYS A 305 -0.15 29.33 -7.12
N PRO A 306 -0.31 30.22 -6.15
CA PRO A 306 0.54 30.25 -4.96
C PRO A 306 0.11 29.21 -3.94
N TYR A 307 1.10 28.65 -3.23
CA TYR A 307 0.99 27.84 -2.03
C TYR A 307 1.82 28.53 -0.94
N TYR A 308 1.14 29.13 0.02
CA TYR A 308 1.78 29.83 1.11
C TYR A 308 2.21 28.89 2.22
N ASP A 309 3.19 29.30 3.01
CA ASP A 309 3.77 28.50 4.10
C ASP A 309 4.13 27.08 3.69
N ALA A 310 4.43 26.88 2.43
CA ALA A 310 5.09 25.67 1.96
C ALA A 310 6.49 25.59 2.58
N GLY A 311 7.05 24.38 2.60
CA GLY A 311 8.40 24.18 3.09
C GLY A 311 9.34 23.65 2.02
N VAL A 312 10.59 24.07 2.02
CA VAL A 312 11.61 23.58 1.08
C VAL A 312 12.85 23.11 1.80
N ARG A 313 13.44 22.01 1.33
CA ARG A 313 14.79 21.55 1.70
C ARG A 313 15.57 21.12 0.48
N ILE A 314 16.90 21.08 0.61
CA ILE A 314 17.75 20.53 -0.45
C ILE A 314 17.56 19.00 -0.51
N LYS A 315 17.35 18.43 -1.73
CA LYS A 315 17.21 17.00 -1.98
C LYS A 315 18.60 16.33 -2.18
N GLY A 316 18.67 15.03 -1.89
CA GLY A 316 19.77 14.17 -2.26
C GLY A 316 20.75 13.88 -1.14
N SER A 317 21.77 13.11 -1.48
CA SER A 317 22.87 12.73 -0.59
C SER A 317 23.85 13.87 -0.30
N GLN A 318 24.82 13.62 0.55
CA GLN A 318 25.90 14.58 0.85
C GLN A 318 26.64 15.07 -0.41
N ARG A 319 26.74 14.24 -1.47
CA ARG A 319 27.34 14.63 -2.75
C ARG A 319 26.48 15.62 -3.51
N ALA A 320 25.16 15.37 -3.56
CA ALA A 320 24.22 16.21 -4.31
C ALA A 320 23.99 17.57 -3.64
N ARG A 321 23.81 17.60 -2.32
CA ARG A 321 23.47 18.83 -1.58
C ARG A 321 24.59 19.87 -1.56
N GLY A 322 25.84 19.46 -1.68
CA GLY A 322 26.99 20.34 -1.72
C GLY A 322 27.35 20.89 -3.10
N GLN A 323 26.60 20.61 -4.14
CA GLN A 323 26.90 21.05 -5.52
C GLN A 323 26.68 22.56 -5.69
N VAL A 324 27.61 23.22 -6.40
CA VAL A 324 27.54 24.67 -6.63
C VAL A 324 26.47 25.02 -7.66
N ASN A 325 26.35 24.24 -8.72
CA ASN A 325 25.54 24.60 -9.89
C ASN A 325 24.25 23.80 -10.02
N ARG A 326 24.08 22.78 -9.19
CA ARG A 326 22.95 21.84 -9.31
C ARG A 326 22.56 21.33 -7.94
N VAL A 327 21.34 21.59 -7.53
CA VAL A 327 20.71 21.00 -6.37
C VAL A 327 19.28 20.62 -6.70
N GLY A 328 18.80 19.52 -6.16
CA GLY A 328 17.40 19.18 -6.12
C GLY A 328 16.72 19.79 -4.90
N PHE A 329 15.41 19.84 -4.93
CA PHE A 329 14.58 20.33 -3.83
C PHE A 329 13.52 19.31 -3.43
N ASN A 330 13.19 19.27 -2.16
CA ASN A 330 12.00 18.60 -1.67
C ASN A 330 11.06 19.66 -1.11
N LEU A 331 9.86 19.74 -1.68
CA LEU A 331 8.82 20.70 -1.30
C LEU A 331 7.77 19.97 -0.45
N GLY A 332 7.32 20.61 0.61
CA GLY A 332 6.21 20.16 1.45
C GLY A 332 5.11 21.18 1.48
N PHE A 333 3.87 20.74 1.56
CA PHE A 333 2.69 21.58 1.50
C PHE A 333 1.83 21.37 2.74
N PRO A 334 1.22 22.44 3.29
CA PRO A 334 0.26 22.30 4.37
C PRO A 334 -0.91 21.37 4.00
N SER A 335 -1.52 20.75 5.00
CA SER A 335 -2.59 19.78 4.77
C SER A 335 -3.84 20.37 4.14
N ASP A 336 -4.05 21.66 4.29
CA ASP A 336 -5.14 22.44 3.72
C ASP A 336 -4.83 23.03 2.33
N GLN A 337 -3.57 22.92 1.86
CA GLN A 337 -3.09 23.44 0.58
C GLN A 337 -2.27 22.40 -0.19
N LEU A 338 -2.80 21.20 -0.41
CA LEU A 338 -2.09 20.13 -1.14
C LEU A 338 -1.70 20.57 -2.55
N PHE A 339 -0.46 20.27 -2.96
CA PHE A 339 -0.01 20.53 -4.32
C PHE A 339 -0.90 19.81 -5.32
N ARG A 340 -1.47 20.57 -6.25
CA ARG A 340 -2.46 20.09 -7.23
C ARG A 340 -3.60 19.27 -6.60
N ASN A 341 -3.98 19.60 -5.37
CA ASN A 341 -5.03 18.98 -4.55
C ASN A 341 -4.79 17.50 -4.14
N VAL A 342 -3.59 16.97 -4.29
CA VAL A 342 -3.25 15.57 -4.00
C VAL A 342 -2.04 15.45 -3.09
N HIS A 343 -0.93 16.12 -3.43
CA HIS A 343 0.37 15.79 -2.88
C HIS A 343 0.74 16.67 -1.67
N ARG A 344 1.04 16.03 -0.53
CA ARG A 344 1.63 16.70 0.65
C ARG A 344 3.10 17.07 0.44
N SER A 345 3.78 16.35 -0.43
CA SER A 345 5.16 16.66 -0.78
C SER A 345 5.47 16.23 -2.20
N VAL A 346 6.35 16.96 -2.85
CA VAL A 346 6.89 16.63 -4.15
C VAL A 346 8.41 16.84 -4.13
N ALA A 347 9.13 16.11 -4.96
CA ALA A 347 10.56 16.29 -5.09
C ALA A 347 10.90 16.81 -6.48
N ILE A 348 11.91 17.68 -6.54
CA ILE A 348 12.49 18.18 -7.78
C ILE A 348 13.86 17.55 -7.89
N ASP A 349 14.03 16.69 -8.89
CA ASP A 349 15.31 16.04 -9.13
C ASP A 349 16.11 16.70 -10.24
N ARG A 350 17.43 16.80 -10.03
CA ARG A 350 18.40 17.32 -10.98
C ARG A 350 19.57 16.34 -11.08
N SER A 351 19.62 15.57 -12.15
CA SER A 351 20.66 14.59 -12.42
C SER A 351 22.08 15.19 -12.32
N GLU A 352 23.00 14.45 -11.72
CA GLU A 352 24.39 14.85 -11.64
C GLU A 352 25.07 14.96 -13.00
N GLY A 353 24.68 14.14 -13.97
CA GLY A 353 25.27 14.10 -15.31
C GLY A 353 24.64 15.05 -16.32
N GLN A 354 23.45 15.58 -16.07
CA GLN A 354 22.66 16.33 -17.03
C GLN A 354 22.35 17.73 -16.53
N VAL A 355 22.42 18.70 -17.42
CA VAL A 355 21.99 20.08 -17.13
C VAL A 355 20.50 20.25 -17.40
N VAL A 356 19.98 19.49 -18.37
CA VAL A 356 18.59 19.56 -18.84
C VAL A 356 18.13 18.14 -19.16
N GLY A 357 16.89 17.87 -18.86
CA GLY A 357 16.23 16.60 -19.18
C GLY A 357 16.71 15.45 -18.28
N GLN A 358 15.79 14.95 -17.52
CA GLN A 358 16.05 13.82 -16.62
C GLN A 358 15.64 12.55 -17.32
N ARG A 359 16.60 11.69 -17.61
CA ARG A 359 16.37 10.41 -18.28
C ARG A 359 15.48 9.45 -17.54
N GLU A 360 15.35 9.63 -16.23
CA GLU A 360 14.45 8.86 -15.37
C GLU A 360 13.01 8.89 -15.84
N ILE A 361 12.52 10.02 -16.37
CA ILE A 361 11.15 10.11 -16.88
C ILE A 361 10.89 9.09 -18.03
N LEU A 362 11.90 8.74 -18.81
CA LEU A 362 11.78 7.70 -19.83
C LEU A 362 11.68 6.31 -19.22
N PHE A 363 12.39 6.07 -18.12
CA PHE A 363 12.27 4.81 -17.38
C PHE A 363 10.87 4.64 -16.79
N ASP A 364 10.36 5.66 -16.08
CA ASP A 364 9.03 5.62 -15.46
C ASP A 364 7.93 5.46 -16.50
N LEU A 365 8.07 6.13 -17.65
CA LEU A 365 7.16 5.97 -18.76
C LEU A 365 7.12 4.54 -19.29
N MET A 366 8.30 3.89 -19.44
CA MET A 366 8.36 2.48 -19.83
C MET A 366 7.71 1.56 -18.80
N ALA A 367 8.06 1.73 -17.52
CA ALA A 367 7.55 0.92 -16.42
C ALA A 367 6.02 1.02 -16.31
N THR A 368 5.48 2.23 -16.34
CA THR A 368 4.03 2.49 -16.30
C THR A 368 3.31 1.93 -17.52
N SER A 369 3.93 2.03 -18.73
CA SER A 369 3.29 1.60 -19.97
C SER A 369 3.25 0.07 -20.14
N SER A 370 4.17 -0.68 -19.53
CA SER A 370 4.22 -2.14 -19.65
C SER A 370 3.75 -2.89 -18.40
N GLY A 371 3.62 -2.20 -17.26
CA GLY A 371 3.16 -2.78 -16.01
C GLY A 371 4.14 -3.72 -15.31
N GLY A 372 3.76 -4.20 -14.13
CA GLY A 372 4.51 -5.16 -13.32
C GLY A 372 5.69 -4.58 -12.53
N VAL A 373 6.12 -3.37 -12.84
CA VAL A 373 7.01 -2.54 -12.01
C VAL A 373 6.38 -1.16 -11.96
N PRO A 374 6.03 -0.67 -10.78
CA PRO A 374 5.44 0.65 -10.67
C PRO A 374 6.49 1.72 -10.99
N GLY A 375 6.10 2.75 -11.75
CA GLY A 375 6.88 3.94 -12.02
C GLY A 375 6.43 5.13 -11.16
N GLU A 376 7.33 6.02 -10.81
CA GLU A 376 6.98 7.26 -10.13
C GLU A 376 6.09 8.14 -11.02
N PHE A 377 5.24 8.97 -10.43
CA PHE A 377 4.44 9.96 -11.16
C PHE A 377 5.27 11.21 -11.42
N ASN A 378 5.94 11.24 -12.56
CA ASN A 378 6.91 12.27 -12.92
C ASN A 378 6.38 13.24 -13.97
N ASP A 379 6.85 14.49 -13.90
CA ASP A 379 6.60 15.52 -14.89
C ASP A 379 7.88 16.35 -15.10
N LEU A 380 8.03 16.99 -16.25
CA LEU A 380 9.09 17.97 -16.47
C LEU A 380 8.65 19.35 -15.99
N ALA A 381 9.47 19.98 -15.18
CA ALA A 381 9.23 21.30 -14.67
C ALA A 381 10.43 22.22 -14.91
N TYR A 382 10.18 23.51 -15.07
CA TYR A 382 11.20 24.54 -15.04
C TYR A 382 11.19 25.20 -13.68
N VAL A 383 12.26 24.98 -12.91
CA VAL A 383 12.37 25.48 -11.54
C VAL A 383 13.02 26.86 -11.53
N ILE A 384 12.27 27.82 -11.02
CA ILE A 384 12.79 29.17 -10.73
C ILE A 384 13.22 29.16 -9.27
N SER A 385 14.51 28.90 -9.06
CA SER A 385 15.09 28.76 -7.73
C SER A 385 15.35 30.10 -7.08
N PRO A 386 15.22 30.21 -5.74
CA PRO A 386 15.62 31.43 -5.00
C PRO A 386 17.07 31.84 -5.27
N ASN A 387 17.97 30.88 -5.42
CA ASN A 387 19.31 31.13 -5.94
C ASN A 387 19.32 30.94 -7.46
N PRO A 388 19.51 32.01 -8.25
CA PRO A 388 19.41 31.97 -9.71
C PRO A 388 20.30 30.90 -10.39
N ILE A 389 21.43 30.54 -9.81
CA ILE A 389 22.35 29.55 -10.39
C ILE A 389 21.73 28.12 -10.42
N HIS A 390 20.70 27.86 -9.62
CA HIS A 390 19.99 26.59 -9.60
C HIS A 390 18.69 26.60 -10.45
N THR A 391 18.41 27.70 -11.15
CA THR A 391 17.24 27.82 -12.04
C THR A 391 17.48 27.03 -13.31
N SER A 392 16.67 26.00 -13.58
CA SER A 392 16.72 25.22 -14.83
C SER A 392 15.60 24.18 -14.90
N ALA A 393 15.51 23.48 -16.04
CA ALA A 393 14.64 22.33 -16.20
C ALA A 393 15.05 21.17 -15.27
N ALA A 394 14.06 20.48 -14.72
CA ALA A 394 14.21 19.37 -13.80
C ALA A 394 13.04 18.39 -13.91
N VAL A 395 13.17 17.20 -13.31
CA VAL A 395 12.06 16.26 -13.12
C VAL A 395 11.33 16.63 -11.84
N LEU A 396 10.02 16.82 -11.94
CA LEU A 396 9.10 16.93 -10.81
C LEU A 396 8.58 15.53 -10.45
N GLN A 397 9.07 14.97 -9.38
CA GLN A 397 8.62 13.70 -8.84
C GLN A 397 7.45 13.93 -7.89
N MET A 398 6.21 13.70 -8.37
CA MET A 398 4.99 14.04 -7.63
C MET A 398 4.60 12.96 -6.64
N ALA A 399 4.55 11.71 -7.06
CA ALA A 399 4.27 10.59 -6.18
C ALA A 399 5.43 9.61 -6.24
N ARG A 400 6.48 9.91 -5.50
CA ARG A 400 7.59 9.00 -5.26
C ARG A 400 7.09 7.81 -4.45
N PHE A 401 7.89 6.77 -4.29
CA PHE A 401 7.57 5.56 -3.50
C PHE A 401 7.18 5.87 -2.04
N GLY A 402 6.24 6.78 -1.85
CA GLY A 402 5.66 7.19 -0.58
C GLY A 402 4.18 6.79 -0.49
N SER A 403 3.47 7.25 0.54
CA SER A 403 2.10 6.82 0.82
C SER A 403 1.13 7.02 -0.36
N VAL A 404 1.16 8.17 -1.03
CA VAL A 404 0.27 8.42 -2.20
C VAL A 404 0.50 7.41 -3.31
N PHE A 405 1.77 7.07 -3.58
CA PHE A 405 2.12 6.07 -4.58
C PHE A 405 1.68 4.66 -4.15
N LEU A 406 1.97 4.30 -2.90
CA LEU A 406 1.65 2.96 -2.38
C LEU A 406 0.13 2.73 -2.32
N GLU A 407 -0.65 3.73 -1.88
CA GLU A 407 -2.11 3.70 -1.87
C GLU A 407 -2.74 3.51 -3.27
N ASP A 408 -2.07 4.04 -4.31
CA ASP A 408 -2.52 3.91 -5.69
C ASP A 408 -2.14 2.55 -6.32
N GLN A 409 -1.02 1.96 -5.91
CA GLN A 409 -0.43 0.79 -6.58
C GLN A 409 -0.69 -0.55 -5.87
N PHE A 410 -1.03 -0.55 -4.59
CA PHE A 410 -1.16 -1.77 -3.78
C PHE A 410 -2.45 -1.78 -2.97
N GLU A 411 -3.07 -2.95 -2.85
CA GLU A 411 -4.31 -3.14 -2.08
C GLU A 411 -4.11 -2.79 -0.59
N ASP A 412 -3.01 -3.21 0.00
CA ASP A 412 -2.63 -2.88 1.39
C ASP A 412 -2.03 -1.47 1.53
N GLY A 413 -2.05 -0.68 0.47
CA GLY A 413 -1.63 0.71 0.45
C GLY A 413 -0.25 0.95 1.03
N SER A 414 -0.15 1.86 2.00
CA SER A 414 1.11 2.27 2.64
C SER A 414 1.37 1.58 3.98
N ASP A 415 0.66 0.50 4.33
CA ASP A 415 0.82 -0.19 5.62
C ASP A 415 2.19 -0.86 5.78
N GLY A 416 2.83 -1.26 4.68
CA GLY A 416 4.19 -1.76 4.67
C GLY A 416 5.26 -0.67 4.78
N THR A 417 6.52 -1.07 4.93
CA THR A 417 7.66 -0.15 5.10
C THR A 417 8.54 -0.08 3.87
N VAL A 418 8.79 1.11 3.36
CA VAL A 418 9.74 1.38 2.27
C VAL A 418 11.10 1.76 2.86
N TYR A 419 12.14 1.13 2.35
CA TYR A 419 13.55 1.42 2.67
C TYR A 419 14.27 1.93 1.44
N GLU A 420 14.92 3.09 1.57
CA GLU A 420 15.93 3.51 0.62
C GLU A 420 17.26 2.84 0.98
N TYR A 421 17.79 2.02 0.08
CA TYR A 421 19.11 1.39 0.24
C TYR A 421 20.19 2.37 -0.21
N GLU A 422 20.95 2.87 0.78
CA GLU A 422 21.82 4.01 0.60
C GLU A 422 23.22 3.78 1.17
N LEU A 423 24.18 4.57 0.69
CA LEU A 423 25.52 4.67 1.25
C LEU A 423 25.46 5.32 2.64
N VAL A 424 26.23 4.82 3.56
CA VAL A 424 26.40 5.46 4.87
C VAL A 424 27.37 6.63 4.72
N TYR A 425 26.82 7.84 4.76
CA TYR A 425 27.60 9.08 4.71
C TYR A 425 27.99 9.51 6.13
N TYR A 426 29.25 9.83 6.34
CA TYR A 426 29.74 10.27 7.63
C TYR A 426 30.74 11.45 7.49
N PRO A 427 30.68 12.44 8.40
CA PRO A 427 31.55 13.59 8.33
C PRO A 427 32.97 13.28 8.83
N THR A 428 33.98 13.75 8.12
CA THR A 428 35.39 13.63 8.50
C THR A 428 36.13 14.95 8.55
N THR A 429 35.48 16.06 8.24
CA THR A 429 36.02 17.39 8.25
C THR A 429 35.25 18.29 9.21
N THR A 430 35.95 19.17 9.89
CA THR A 430 35.37 20.22 10.74
C THR A 430 35.69 21.60 10.18
N ASP A 431 34.74 22.53 10.34
CA ASP A 431 34.93 23.94 10.07
C ASP A 431 35.70 24.66 11.19
N ALA A 432 35.95 25.95 11.05
CA ALA A 432 36.65 26.74 12.04
C ALA A 432 35.92 26.87 13.39
N GLY A 433 34.62 26.59 13.41
CA GLY A 433 33.79 26.57 14.62
C GLY A 433 33.78 25.20 15.33
N GLY A 434 34.45 24.19 14.77
CA GLY A 434 34.47 22.83 15.30
C GLY A 434 33.26 21.98 14.90
N TYR A 435 32.39 22.45 13.99
CA TYR A 435 31.24 21.71 13.50
C TYR A 435 31.65 20.79 12.37
N LYS A 436 31.15 19.57 12.39
CA LYS A 436 31.32 18.65 11.26
C LYS A 436 30.56 19.13 10.04
N VAL A 437 31.20 19.07 8.91
CA VAL A 437 30.62 19.47 7.62
C VAL A 437 30.61 18.31 6.65
N PRO A 438 29.65 18.22 5.73
CA PRO A 438 29.59 17.17 4.73
C PRO A 438 30.86 17.12 3.86
N GLN A 439 31.32 15.88 3.57
CA GLN A 439 32.43 15.63 2.65
C GLN A 439 31.96 14.60 1.60
N PRO A 440 32.06 14.92 0.31
CA PRO A 440 31.47 14.09 -0.74
C PRO A 440 32.01 12.65 -0.80
N ASP A 441 33.26 12.41 -0.39
CA ASP A 441 33.97 11.13 -0.61
C ASP A 441 33.97 10.20 0.59
N ASN A 442 33.47 10.62 1.74
CA ASN A 442 33.46 9.80 2.95
C ASN A 442 32.18 8.99 3.08
N VAL A 443 32.21 7.83 2.42
CA VAL A 443 31.06 6.93 2.33
C VAL A 443 31.45 5.49 2.61
N LEU A 444 30.51 4.71 3.12
CA LEU A 444 30.62 3.26 3.29
C LEU A 444 29.41 2.60 2.63
N GLY A 445 29.64 1.85 1.56
CA GLY A 445 28.63 0.97 0.97
C GLY A 445 28.66 -0.42 1.63
N ARG A 446 27.50 -1.00 1.88
CA ARG A 446 27.35 -2.37 2.39
C ARG A 446 26.61 -3.22 1.37
N ASP A 447 26.92 -4.50 1.32
CA ASP A 447 26.20 -5.48 0.51
C ASP A 447 24.92 -5.89 1.22
N ILE A 448 23.94 -6.41 0.49
CA ILE A 448 22.75 -7.04 1.07
C ILE A 448 23.15 -8.35 1.72
N ASN A 449 23.44 -8.30 3.00
CA ASN A 449 23.83 -9.44 3.83
C ASN A 449 23.25 -9.27 5.23
N THR A 450 23.18 -10.37 5.98
CA THR A 450 22.84 -10.27 7.40
C THR A 450 23.90 -9.44 8.15
N MET A 451 23.45 -8.48 8.92
CA MET A 451 24.26 -7.71 9.85
C MET A 451 23.93 -8.05 11.32
N GLY A 452 23.29 -9.21 11.54
CA GLY A 452 22.79 -9.66 12.83
C GLY A 452 21.34 -9.28 13.09
N ASP A 453 20.93 -9.38 14.35
CA ASP A 453 19.55 -9.11 14.79
C ASP A 453 19.39 -7.74 15.48
N ASP A 454 20.40 -6.89 15.40
CA ASP A 454 20.37 -5.53 15.95
C ASP A 454 19.90 -4.55 14.86
N PRO A 455 18.73 -3.90 14.99
CA PRO A 455 18.24 -2.89 14.05
C PRO A 455 19.23 -1.77 13.78
N GLU A 456 20.05 -1.42 14.78
CA GLU A 456 21.04 -0.36 14.67
C GLU A 456 22.13 -0.64 13.63
N ALA A 457 22.35 -1.93 13.30
CA ALA A 457 23.27 -2.30 12.24
C ALA A 457 22.76 -1.96 10.85
N TYR A 458 21.46 -1.84 10.67
CA TYR A 458 20.76 -1.58 9.40
C TYR A 458 20.42 -0.10 9.19
N ARG A 459 20.21 0.65 10.26
CA ARG A 459 19.65 2.02 10.30
C ARG A 459 20.19 2.98 9.24
N TRP A 460 21.50 3.02 9.04
CA TRP A 460 22.13 3.99 8.12
C TRP A 460 22.33 3.45 6.69
N THR A 461 22.00 2.18 6.47
CA THR A 461 22.06 1.52 5.15
C THR A 461 20.68 1.38 4.53
N TYR A 462 19.65 1.21 5.37
CA TYR A 462 18.26 1.08 4.97
C TYR A 462 17.46 2.22 5.62
N LEU A 463 17.31 3.34 4.89
CA LEU A 463 16.65 4.53 5.40
C LEU A 463 15.14 4.35 5.25
N ILE A 464 14.39 4.35 6.35
CA ILE A 464 12.93 4.25 6.34
C ILE A 464 12.34 5.52 5.71
N LYS A 465 11.42 5.37 4.76
CA LYS A 465 10.82 6.48 4.00
C LYS A 465 9.34 6.76 4.33
N ASN A 466 8.66 5.80 4.93
CA ASN A 466 7.29 5.93 5.47
C ASN A 466 7.21 5.16 6.78
N ASN A 467 6.17 5.36 7.57
CA ASN A 467 5.94 4.62 8.83
C ASN A 467 7.13 4.66 9.81
N GLN A 468 7.87 5.79 9.81
CA GLN A 468 9.06 5.97 10.65
C GLN A 468 8.74 5.80 12.15
N GLU A 469 7.52 6.07 12.56
CA GLU A 469 7.04 5.93 13.95
C GLU A 469 7.06 4.51 14.50
N PHE A 470 7.21 3.50 13.64
CA PHE A 470 7.33 2.10 14.06
C PHE A 470 8.78 1.65 14.23
N ASP A 471 9.74 2.36 13.65
CA ASP A 471 11.18 2.03 13.66
C ASP A 471 11.44 0.55 13.26
N ASP A 472 10.62 0.03 12.33
CA ASP A 472 10.64 -1.37 11.91
C ASP A 472 11.77 -1.64 10.92
N TYR A 473 12.69 -2.53 11.29
CA TYR A 473 13.77 -3.04 10.44
C TYR A 473 13.64 -4.53 10.14
N LEU A 474 12.54 -5.18 10.52
CA LEU A 474 12.36 -6.62 10.32
C LEU A 474 12.42 -7.02 8.83
N PRO A 475 11.78 -6.33 7.88
CA PRO A 475 11.92 -6.62 6.46
C PRO A 475 13.37 -6.50 5.97
N ALA A 476 14.09 -5.45 6.35
CA ALA A 476 15.50 -5.27 5.96
C ALA A 476 16.42 -6.36 6.54
N MET A 477 16.17 -6.79 7.79
CA MET A 477 16.89 -7.92 8.40
C MET A 477 16.57 -9.23 7.70
N THR A 478 15.30 -9.46 7.35
CA THR A 478 14.84 -10.65 6.63
C THR A 478 15.48 -10.73 5.25
N LEU A 479 15.51 -9.62 4.51
CA LEU A 479 16.19 -9.50 3.23
C LEU A 479 17.68 -9.87 3.35
N GLY A 480 18.38 -9.29 4.33
CA GLY A 480 19.79 -9.57 4.59
C GLY A 480 20.06 -11.02 4.95
N LYS A 481 19.20 -11.63 5.79
CA LYS A 481 19.27 -13.04 6.16
C LYS A 481 19.03 -13.93 4.94
N GLN A 482 18.03 -13.63 4.10
CA GLN A 482 17.73 -14.40 2.90
C GLN A 482 18.93 -14.44 1.95
N PHE A 483 19.53 -13.29 1.63
CA PHE A 483 20.71 -13.24 0.76
C PHE A 483 21.99 -13.78 1.42
N SER A 484 21.98 -14.12 2.69
CA SER A 484 23.10 -14.77 3.38
C SER A 484 23.01 -16.29 3.47
N LYS A 485 21.88 -16.90 3.12
CA LYS A 485 21.66 -18.35 3.14
C LYS A 485 22.58 -19.11 2.18
N SER A 486 22.76 -20.41 2.38
CA SER A 486 23.38 -21.30 1.38
C SER A 486 22.57 -21.29 0.07
N SER A 487 23.17 -21.72 -1.04
CA SER A 487 22.44 -21.75 -2.32
C SER A 487 21.22 -22.67 -2.28
N ALA A 488 21.29 -23.78 -1.58
CA ALA A 488 20.15 -24.73 -1.43
C ALA A 488 19.02 -24.09 -0.61
N ASP A 489 19.33 -23.54 0.57
CA ASP A 489 18.35 -22.92 1.46
C ASP A 489 17.78 -21.63 0.85
N PHE A 490 18.60 -20.90 0.08
CA PHE A 490 18.15 -19.72 -0.67
C PHE A 490 17.08 -20.11 -1.70
N ASN A 491 17.36 -21.10 -2.55
CA ASN A 491 16.44 -21.52 -3.58
C ASN A 491 15.12 -22.11 -3.03
N ALA A 492 15.21 -22.74 -1.85
CA ALA A 492 14.02 -23.33 -1.21
C ALA A 492 13.08 -22.29 -0.59
N SER A 493 13.58 -21.09 -0.28
CA SER A 493 12.82 -20.09 0.49
C SER A 493 12.85 -18.67 -0.09
N VAL A 494 13.41 -18.47 -1.26
CA VAL A 494 13.48 -17.11 -1.83
C VAL A 494 12.09 -16.56 -2.17
N ALA A 495 11.21 -17.42 -2.64
CA ALA A 495 9.83 -17.04 -2.94
C ALA A 495 8.99 -16.73 -1.70
N ASP A 496 9.35 -17.23 -0.51
CA ASP A 496 8.68 -16.88 0.74
C ASP A 496 8.96 -15.44 1.16
N VAL A 497 10.11 -14.90 0.78
CA VAL A 497 10.58 -13.56 1.19
C VAL A 497 10.47 -12.53 0.09
N LEU A 498 10.75 -12.89 -1.17
CA LEU A 498 10.70 -11.97 -2.30
C LEU A 498 9.47 -12.22 -3.16
N ASP A 499 8.90 -11.13 -3.69
CA ASP A 499 8.09 -11.23 -4.91
C ASP A 499 9.08 -11.41 -6.09
N VAL A 500 9.38 -12.69 -6.39
CA VAL A 500 10.51 -13.01 -7.29
C VAL A 500 10.27 -12.50 -8.69
N ASP A 501 9.04 -12.59 -9.20
CA ASP A 501 8.74 -12.12 -10.57
C ASP A 501 8.89 -10.59 -10.68
N GLN A 502 8.39 -9.86 -9.68
CA GLN A 502 8.55 -8.41 -9.60
C GLN A 502 10.05 -8.00 -9.54
N TRP A 503 10.86 -8.70 -8.74
CA TRP A 503 12.30 -8.47 -8.69
C TRP A 503 12.98 -8.70 -10.04
N LEU A 504 12.65 -9.80 -10.71
CA LEU A 504 13.23 -10.13 -12.02
C LEU A 504 12.86 -9.10 -13.07
N ARG A 505 11.61 -8.64 -13.06
CA ARG A 505 11.12 -7.62 -13.98
C ARG A 505 11.78 -6.26 -13.72
N ALA A 506 11.89 -5.84 -12.46
CA ALA A 506 12.56 -4.60 -12.07
C ALA A 506 14.06 -4.60 -12.43
N LEU A 507 14.74 -5.73 -12.23
CA LEU A 507 16.13 -5.92 -12.63
C LEU A 507 16.30 -5.97 -14.17
N ALA A 508 15.29 -6.48 -14.90
CA ALA A 508 15.31 -6.46 -16.36
C ALA A 508 15.19 -5.02 -16.90
N TYR A 509 14.34 -4.19 -16.32
CA TYR A 509 14.27 -2.75 -16.64
C TYR A 509 15.59 -2.05 -16.33
N SER A 510 16.14 -2.25 -15.14
CA SER A 510 17.44 -1.66 -14.76
C SER A 510 18.57 -2.11 -15.69
N CYS A 511 18.54 -3.36 -16.13
CA CYS A 511 19.45 -3.89 -17.15
C CYS A 511 19.28 -3.15 -18.48
N ALA A 512 18.04 -2.97 -18.94
CA ALA A 512 17.74 -2.33 -20.21
C ALA A 512 18.23 -0.88 -20.24
N THR A 513 17.98 -0.11 -19.19
CA THR A 513 18.42 1.29 -19.10
C THR A 513 19.93 1.46 -19.09
N GLY A 514 20.69 0.45 -18.66
CA GLY A 514 22.15 0.49 -18.60
C GLY A 514 22.70 1.57 -17.67
N ALA A 515 21.99 1.92 -16.62
CA ALA A 515 22.41 2.94 -15.67
C ALA A 515 23.76 2.62 -15.02
N GLY A 516 24.64 3.62 -15.03
CA GLY A 516 26.04 3.44 -14.60
C GLY A 516 26.20 3.32 -13.11
N ASP A 517 25.41 4.07 -12.35
CA ASP A 517 25.40 4.07 -10.89
C ASP A 517 24.02 3.63 -10.39
N SER A 518 23.79 2.32 -10.40
CA SER A 518 22.50 1.73 -10.04
C SER A 518 22.69 0.46 -9.23
N PHE A 519 21.67 0.03 -8.53
CA PHE A 519 21.67 -1.26 -7.85
C PHE A 519 22.00 -2.41 -8.81
N TYR A 520 21.49 -2.36 -10.06
CA TYR A 520 21.80 -3.35 -11.10
C TYR A 520 23.31 -3.44 -11.39
N SER A 521 24.03 -2.33 -11.38
CA SER A 521 25.48 -2.28 -11.61
C SER A 521 26.33 -2.68 -10.42
N ASN A 522 25.75 -3.30 -9.40
CA ASN A 522 26.35 -3.63 -8.10
C ASN A 522 26.76 -2.40 -7.26
N SER A 523 26.20 -1.24 -7.54
CA SER A 523 26.28 -0.13 -6.60
C SER A 523 25.55 -0.48 -5.32
N ARG A 524 26.14 -0.11 -4.18
CA ARG A 524 25.61 -0.44 -2.85
C ARG A 524 24.64 0.63 -2.36
N HIS A 525 23.83 1.14 -3.27
CA HIS A 525 22.78 2.15 -3.09
C HIS A 525 21.90 2.21 -4.35
N ASN A 526 21.06 3.23 -4.47
CA ASN A 526 20.16 3.47 -5.61
C ASN A 526 19.18 2.34 -5.85
N GLY A 527 18.52 1.91 -4.80
CA GLY A 527 17.40 0.98 -4.82
C GLY A 527 16.48 1.24 -3.65
N GLN A 528 15.21 0.93 -3.83
CA GLN A 528 14.26 0.94 -2.73
C GLN A 528 13.66 -0.45 -2.56
N PHE A 529 13.39 -0.82 -1.33
CA PHE A 529 12.78 -2.08 -0.97
C PHE A 529 11.50 -1.81 -0.21
N TYR A 530 10.39 -2.40 -0.66
CA TYR A 530 9.11 -2.31 0.02
C TYR A 530 8.79 -3.65 0.68
N GLY A 531 8.81 -3.67 2.02
CA GLY A 531 8.33 -4.79 2.81
C GLY A 531 6.81 -4.68 2.95
N ARG A 532 6.06 -5.50 2.20
CA ARG A 532 4.60 -5.56 2.24
C ARG A 532 4.11 -6.20 3.55
N PRO A 533 2.85 -5.93 3.97
CA PRO A 533 2.24 -6.57 5.13
C PRO A 533 2.19 -8.11 5.06
N ASP A 534 2.07 -8.69 3.87
CA ASP A 534 2.10 -10.15 3.64
C ASP A 534 3.49 -10.78 3.80
N GLY A 535 4.51 -10.00 4.18
CA GLY A 535 5.89 -10.44 4.38
C GLY A 535 6.75 -10.50 3.11
N LYS A 536 6.20 -10.23 1.93
CA LYS A 536 6.98 -10.15 0.68
C LYS A 536 7.74 -8.83 0.58
N ILE A 537 8.93 -8.89 0.02
CA ILE A 537 9.76 -7.72 -0.23
C ILE A 537 9.86 -7.49 -1.73
N LEU A 538 9.50 -6.29 -2.16
CA LEU A 538 9.60 -5.82 -3.54
C LEU A 538 10.86 -4.98 -3.71
N TYR A 539 11.34 -4.88 -4.94
CA TYR A 539 12.44 -4.00 -5.34
C TYR A 539 11.93 -2.93 -6.32
N PHE A 540 12.18 -1.67 -6.00
CA PHE A 540 11.92 -0.54 -6.89
C PHE A 540 13.25 0.05 -7.38
N PRO A 541 13.52 0.09 -8.69
CA PRO A 541 14.64 0.83 -9.25
C PRO A 541 14.53 2.32 -8.87
N HIS A 542 15.63 2.90 -8.40
CA HIS A 542 15.65 4.28 -7.91
C HIS A 542 16.93 4.98 -8.31
N ASP A 543 16.87 6.30 -8.54
CA ASP A 543 17.98 7.18 -8.88
C ASP A 543 18.76 6.68 -10.12
N LEU A 544 18.06 6.61 -11.25
CA LEU A 544 18.59 6.14 -12.54
C LEU A 544 19.13 7.28 -13.42
N ASP A 545 19.63 8.33 -12.82
CA ASP A 545 20.13 9.55 -13.48
C ASP A 545 21.28 9.29 -14.47
N PHE A 546 22.02 8.21 -14.34
CA PHE A 546 23.03 7.73 -15.29
C PHE A 546 22.48 6.71 -16.31
N ALA A 547 21.16 6.66 -16.54
CA ALA A 547 20.57 5.80 -17.54
C ALA A 547 21.08 6.11 -18.97
N PHE A 548 20.95 5.14 -19.88
CA PHE A 548 21.34 5.18 -21.28
C PHE A 548 22.83 5.51 -21.53
N SER A 549 23.70 5.13 -20.59
CA SER A 549 25.09 5.53 -20.64
C SER A 549 26.08 4.37 -20.75
N ALA A 550 25.78 3.18 -20.22
CA ALA A 550 26.73 2.09 -20.13
C ALA A 550 26.26 0.79 -20.79
N THR A 551 27.18 0.05 -21.43
CA THR A 551 26.91 -1.31 -21.88
C THR A 551 27.06 -2.27 -20.71
N ARG A 552 25.95 -2.88 -20.25
CA ARG A 552 25.89 -3.80 -19.13
C ARG A 552 25.70 -5.24 -19.59
N ASN A 553 26.32 -6.20 -18.87
CA ASN A 553 26.01 -7.61 -19.06
C ASN A 553 24.58 -7.89 -18.53
N ILE A 554 23.82 -8.77 -19.21
CA ILE A 554 22.46 -9.09 -18.77
C ILE A 554 22.40 -9.89 -17.44
N PHE A 555 23.53 -10.36 -16.96
CA PHE A 555 23.71 -11.03 -15.65
C PHE A 555 24.78 -10.34 -14.81
N GLU A 556 24.83 -9.01 -14.80
CA GLU A 556 25.85 -8.26 -14.05
C GLU A 556 25.58 -8.22 -12.56
N ASN A 557 24.32 -8.08 -12.15
CA ASN A 557 23.95 -7.91 -10.77
C ASN A 557 24.16 -9.19 -9.95
N ARG A 558 24.70 -9.04 -8.75
CA ARG A 558 25.06 -10.14 -7.86
C ARG A 558 23.83 -10.84 -7.28
N GLU A 559 22.81 -10.10 -6.86
CA GLU A 559 21.57 -10.61 -6.29
C GLU A 559 20.76 -11.33 -7.37
N LEU A 560 20.68 -10.76 -8.57
CA LEU A 560 20.09 -11.40 -9.75
C LEU A 560 20.73 -12.78 -10.00
N ASN A 561 22.08 -12.86 -9.99
CA ASN A 561 22.78 -14.13 -10.27
C ASN A 561 22.41 -15.23 -9.26
N ARG A 562 22.08 -14.89 -8.03
CA ARG A 562 21.58 -15.86 -7.06
C ARG A 562 20.17 -16.33 -7.40
N ILE A 563 19.28 -15.44 -7.77
CA ILE A 563 17.88 -15.76 -8.13
C ILE A 563 17.84 -16.62 -9.40
N VAL A 564 18.54 -16.19 -10.45
CA VAL A 564 18.56 -16.90 -11.76
C VAL A 564 19.41 -18.16 -11.79
N ALA A 565 20.01 -18.57 -10.65
CA ALA A 565 20.57 -19.91 -10.51
C ALA A 565 19.46 -20.99 -10.61
N ASN A 566 18.24 -20.66 -10.24
CA ASN A 566 17.05 -21.45 -10.55
C ASN A 566 16.66 -21.22 -12.02
N GLN A 567 16.44 -22.31 -12.78
CA GLN A 567 16.20 -22.23 -14.22
C GLN A 567 14.83 -21.62 -14.56
N SER A 568 13.80 -21.84 -13.75
CA SER A 568 12.50 -21.19 -13.93
C SER A 568 12.61 -19.68 -13.79
N TYR A 569 13.30 -19.20 -12.77
CA TYR A 569 13.56 -17.76 -12.56
C TYR A 569 14.48 -17.17 -13.63
N ARG A 570 15.46 -17.96 -14.11
CA ARG A 570 16.29 -17.56 -15.25
C ARG A 570 15.45 -17.34 -16.49
N ARG A 571 14.53 -18.23 -16.78
CA ARG A 571 13.59 -18.12 -17.89
C ARG A 571 12.72 -16.86 -17.74
N ALA A 572 12.10 -16.65 -16.58
CA ALA A 572 11.27 -15.49 -16.31
C ALA A 572 12.02 -14.18 -16.54
N TYR A 573 13.25 -14.06 -16.04
CA TYR A 573 14.09 -12.90 -16.31
C TYR A 573 14.36 -12.66 -17.79
N LEU A 574 14.69 -13.71 -18.54
CA LEU A 574 14.95 -13.61 -19.97
C LEU A 574 13.68 -13.28 -20.76
N ALA A 575 12.52 -13.77 -20.30
CA ALA A 575 11.21 -13.42 -20.86
C ALA A 575 10.90 -11.93 -20.65
N HIS A 576 11.11 -11.40 -19.44
CA HIS A 576 10.97 -9.96 -19.18
C HIS A 576 11.90 -9.11 -20.06
N LEU A 577 13.16 -9.48 -20.21
CA LEU A 577 14.09 -8.78 -21.10
C LEU A 577 13.61 -8.80 -22.55
N HIS A 578 13.13 -9.94 -23.04
CA HIS A 578 12.58 -10.06 -24.39
C HIS A 578 11.34 -9.18 -24.56
N GLU A 579 10.40 -9.26 -23.64
CA GLU A 579 9.17 -8.47 -23.67
C GLU A 579 9.50 -6.96 -23.69
N ILE A 580 10.26 -6.47 -22.72
CA ILE A 580 10.61 -5.05 -22.59
C ILE A 580 11.24 -4.53 -23.89
N CYS A 581 12.20 -5.26 -24.47
CA CYS A 581 12.88 -4.85 -25.69
C CYS A 581 11.98 -4.89 -26.94
N THR A 582 11.01 -5.79 -26.98
CA THR A 582 10.09 -5.90 -28.13
C THR A 582 8.85 -5.01 -28.00
N THR A 583 8.58 -4.46 -26.81
CA THR A 583 7.41 -3.61 -26.53
C THR A 583 7.79 -2.14 -26.35
N VAL A 584 8.36 -1.78 -25.21
CA VAL A 584 8.55 -0.39 -24.76
C VAL A 584 10.00 0.10 -24.87
N TYR A 585 10.98 -0.79 -24.87
CA TYR A 585 12.39 -0.42 -24.95
C TYR A 585 12.97 -0.66 -26.36
N ASN A 586 12.48 0.10 -27.33
CA ASN A 586 13.01 0.08 -28.71
C ASN A 586 12.83 1.46 -29.35
N GLN A 587 13.56 1.68 -30.44
CA GLN A 587 13.58 2.96 -31.13
C GLN A 587 12.20 3.40 -31.62
N SER A 588 11.37 2.47 -32.11
CA SER A 588 10.05 2.80 -32.68
C SER A 588 9.09 3.31 -31.63
N TRP A 589 9.10 2.70 -30.44
CA TRP A 589 8.22 3.09 -29.35
C TRP A 589 8.71 4.36 -28.65
N MET A 590 10.04 4.51 -28.49
CA MET A 590 10.64 5.63 -27.75
C MET A 590 10.70 6.93 -28.56
N ALA A 591 10.81 6.87 -29.89
CA ALA A 591 11.01 8.05 -30.73
C ALA A 591 9.93 9.16 -30.56
N PRO A 592 8.62 8.88 -30.52
CA PRO A 592 7.63 9.92 -30.31
C PRO A 592 7.72 10.57 -28.91
N TRP A 593 8.08 9.79 -27.90
CA TRP A 593 8.20 10.29 -26.52
C TRP A 593 9.44 11.17 -26.36
N THR A 594 10.58 10.72 -26.86
CA THR A 594 11.81 11.54 -26.82
C THR A 594 11.63 12.84 -27.59
N SER A 595 10.94 12.82 -28.73
CA SER A 595 10.60 14.05 -29.48
C SER A 595 9.71 14.98 -28.67
N HIS A 596 8.69 14.43 -27.98
CA HIS A 596 7.81 15.22 -27.13
C HIS A 596 8.57 15.91 -25.99
N PHE A 597 9.42 15.16 -25.28
CA PHE A 597 10.20 15.75 -24.19
C PHE A 597 11.26 16.75 -24.66
N ASP A 598 11.85 16.53 -25.85
CA ASP A 598 12.76 17.53 -26.46
C ASP A 598 12.06 18.86 -26.77
N GLU A 599 10.77 18.81 -27.17
CA GLU A 599 9.99 20.04 -27.40
C GLU A 599 9.70 20.79 -26.09
N CYS A 600 9.66 20.09 -24.96
CA CYS A 600 9.35 20.67 -23.64
C CYS A 600 10.54 21.33 -22.97
N VAL A 601 11.78 20.92 -23.27
CA VAL A 601 12.96 21.43 -22.58
C VAL A 601 13.75 22.45 -23.42
N PRO A 602 14.32 23.49 -22.81
CA PRO A 602 15.21 24.40 -23.50
C PRO A 602 16.50 23.69 -23.95
N GLY A 603 16.85 23.77 -25.23
CA GLY A 603 18.11 23.25 -25.75
C GLY A 603 18.00 22.13 -26.79
N GLY A 604 16.83 21.52 -26.97
CA GLY A 604 16.51 20.54 -28.03
C GLY A 604 17.32 19.25 -27.98
N ASN A 605 16.79 18.18 -28.54
CA ASN A 605 17.42 16.87 -28.82
C ASN A 605 18.11 16.13 -27.64
N VAL A 606 17.85 16.51 -26.39
CA VAL A 606 18.50 15.91 -25.21
C VAL A 606 18.05 14.44 -25.03
N PHE A 607 16.79 14.18 -25.23
CA PHE A 607 16.21 12.83 -25.12
C PHE A 607 16.37 12.04 -26.43
N SER A 608 16.23 12.67 -27.58
CA SER A 608 16.38 12.01 -28.88
C SER A 608 17.81 11.55 -29.14
N ASP A 609 18.81 12.15 -28.54
CA ASP A 609 20.22 11.72 -28.62
C ASP A 609 20.41 10.31 -28.01
N ASP A 610 19.56 9.87 -27.10
CA ASP A 610 19.61 8.54 -26.47
C ASP A 610 19.04 7.43 -27.37
N LEU A 611 18.26 7.73 -28.42
CA LEU A 611 17.66 6.73 -29.32
C LEU A 611 18.67 5.78 -29.94
N GLY A 612 19.85 6.27 -30.28
CA GLY A 612 20.95 5.44 -30.81
C GLY A 612 21.44 4.41 -29.79
N TYR A 613 21.56 4.79 -28.56
CA TYR A 613 21.90 3.90 -27.46
C TYR A 613 20.76 2.87 -27.24
N ILE A 614 19.53 3.32 -27.13
CA ILE A 614 18.35 2.47 -26.90
C ILE A 614 18.25 1.37 -27.98
N ASN A 615 18.39 1.74 -29.26
CA ASN A 615 18.39 0.79 -30.37
C ASN A 615 19.52 -0.25 -30.27
N SER A 616 20.72 0.23 -30.02
CA SER A 616 21.90 -0.64 -29.91
C SER A 616 21.80 -1.57 -28.70
N ARG A 617 21.31 -1.06 -27.59
CA ARG A 617 21.15 -1.79 -26.34
C ARG A 617 20.06 -2.84 -26.41
N SER A 618 18.90 -2.50 -26.97
CA SER A 618 17.79 -3.42 -27.21
C SER A 618 18.24 -4.60 -28.09
N ASN A 619 18.89 -4.32 -29.21
CA ASN A 619 19.43 -5.36 -30.09
C ASN A 619 20.48 -6.24 -29.40
N TYR A 620 21.35 -5.67 -28.58
CA TYR A 620 22.29 -6.44 -27.79
C TYR A 620 21.58 -7.39 -26.82
N ILE A 621 20.60 -6.88 -26.06
CA ILE A 621 19.84 -7.70 -25.10
C ILE A 621 19.15 -8.85 -25.81
N LEU A 622 18.42 -8.59 -26.91
CA LEU A 622 17.74 -9.63 -27.68
C LEU A 622 18.73 -10.68 -28.22
N SER A 623 19.93 -10.25 -28.66
CA SER A 623 20.97 -11.19 -29.09
C SER A 623 21.47 -12.07 -27.94
N GLN A 624 21.59 -11.51 -26.74
CA GLN A 624 21.99 -12.26 -25.55
C GLN A 624 20.89 -13.25 -25.12
N VAL A 625 19.61 -12.83 -25.12
CA VAL A 625 18.48 -13.72 -24.84
C VAL A 625 18.48 -14.92 -25.79
N ASN A 626 18.58 -14.67 -27.10
CA ASN A 626 18.67 -15.75 -28.10
C ASN A 626 19.90 -16.66 -27.93
N SER A 627 21.03 -16.11 -27.43
CA SER A 627 22.23 -16.89 -27.13
C SER A 627 22.08 -17.77 -25.88
N GLN A 628 21.33 -17.30 -24.88
CA GLN A 628 21.08 -18.05 -23.64
C GLN A 628 20.04 -19.15 -23.82
N VAL A 629 18.97 -18.85 -24.58
CA VAL A 629 17.87 -19.77 -24.88
C VAL A 629 17.61 -19.72 -26.39
N PRO A 630 18.18 -20.63 -27.19
CA PRO A 630 17.87 -20.73 -28.60
C PRO A 630 16.37 -20.93 -28.82
N GLN A 631 15.84 -20.33 -29.87
CA GLN A 631 14.41 -20.42 -30.17
C GLN A 631 13.97 -21.85 -30.43
N VAL A 632 12.94 -22.28 -29.71
CA VAL A 632 12.25 -23.55 -29.87
C VAL A 632 10.76 -23.28 -30.16
N SER A 633 10.14 -24.18 -30.92
CA SER A 633 8.71 -24.11 -31.19
C SER A 633 7.92 -24.52 -29.96
N PHE A 634 6.74 -23.95 -29.75
CA PHE A 634 5.79 -24.45 -28.77
C PHE A 634 5.31 -25.83 -29.20
N ALA A 635 5.47 -26.85 -28.36
CA ALA A 635 5.08 -28.21 -28.65
C ALA A 635 4.84 -29.04 -27.37
N ILE A 636 3.91 -29.96 -27.42
CA ILE A 636 3.70 -31.02 -26.42
C ILE A 636 4.71 -32.15 -26.70
N THR A 637 5.53 -32.48 -25.71
CA THR A 637 6.56 -33.55 -25.84
C THR A 637 6.17 -34.82 -25.09
N THR A 638 5.10 -34.80 -24.30
CA THR A 638 4.56 -35.98 -23.61
C THR A 638 4.41 -37.13 -24.59
N ASN A 639 4.91 -38.34 -24.24
CA ASN A 639 4.93 -39.53 -25.14
C ASN A 639 5.56 -39.26 -26.52
N GLY A 640 6.54 -38.34 -26.59
CA GLY A 640 7.19 -37.93 -27.85
C GLY A 640 6.24 -37.19 -28.82
N GLY A 641 5.22 -36.51 -28.31
CA GLY A 641 4.19 -35.80 -29.08
C GLY A 641 3.10 -36.72 -29.66
N ASN A 642 3.07 -38.01 -29.30
CA ASN A 642 2.06 -38.95 -29.75
C ASN A 642 0.94 -39.13 -28.72
N ASN A 643 -0.23 -39.53 -29.16
CA ASN A 643 -1.35 -39.84 -28.29
C ASN A 643 -0.96 -40.78 -27.13
N LEU A 644 -1.48 -40.56 -25.96
CA LEU A 644 -1.15 -41.25 -24.74
C LEU A 644 -2.35 -42.04 -24.23
N THR A 645 -2.10 -43.29 -23.73
CA THR A 645 -3.06 -44.02 -22.93
C THR A 645 -2.47 -44.24 -21.54
N THR A 646 -3.16 -43.80 -20.49
CA THR A 646 -2.68 -43.86 -19.11
C THR A 646 -3.84 -44.11 -18.15
N SER A 647 -3.50 -44.59 -16.96
CA SER A 647 -4.41 -44.63 -15.81
C SER A 647 -4.19 -43.47 -14.84
N ASP A 648 -3.18 -42.63 -15.08
CA ASP A 648 -2.77 -41.56 -14.18
C ASP A 648 -3.81 -40.46 -14.10
N SER A 649 -3.93 -39.84 -12.92
CA SER A 649 -4.78 -38.70 -12.66
C SER A 649 -4.19 -37.93 -11.47
N PRO A 650 -3.80 -36.63 -11.65
CA PRO A 650 -3.79 -35.90 -12.90
C PRO A 650 -2.78 -36.47 -13.91
N VAL A 651 -3.01 -36.19 -15.18
CA VAL A 651 -2.02 -36.45 -16.24
C VAL A 651 -1.07 -35.27 -16.31
N ILE A 652 0.23 -35.53 -16.23
CA ILE A 652 1.23 -34.47 -16.44
C ILE A 652 1.54 -34.39 -17.91
N LEU A 653 1.21 -33.25 -18.53
CA LEU A 653 1.68 -32.93 -19.87
C LEU A 653 3.02 -32.20 -19.77
N GLU A 654 3.96 -32.62 -20.60
CA GLU A 654 5.27 -31.97 -20.76
C GLU A 654 5.37 -31.37 -22.14
N GLY A 655 6.16 -30.30 -22.27
CA GLY A 655 6.36 -29.70 -23.58
C GLY A 655 7.50 -28.71 -23.61
N THR A 656 7.67 -28.07 -24.78
CA THR A 656 8.66 -27.02 -24.98
C THR A 656 7.99 -25.69 -25.36
N GLY A 657 8.62 -24.59 -24.97
CA GLY A 657 8.18 -23.24 -25.34
C GLY A 657 9.29 -22.22 -25.12
N TRP A 658 9.50 -21.36 -26.10
CA TRP A 658 10.52 -20.32 -25.98
C TRP A 658 10.13 -19.23 -24.97
N VAL A 659 11.05 -18.35 -24.62
CA VAL A 659 10.86 -17.29 -23.60
C VAL A 659 9.71 -16.31 -23.92
N ASN A 660 9.22 -16.24 -25.15
CA ASN A 660 8.06 -15.43 -25.52
C ASN A 660 6.71 -16.03 -25.12
N VAL A 661 6.67 -17.28 -24.63
CA VAL A 661 5.46 -17.88 -24.08
C VAL A 661 5.27 -17.34 -22.67
N ASN A 662 4.22 -16.55 -22.48
CA ASN A 662 3.82 -16.00 -21.19
C ASN A 662 2.74 -16.83 -20.50
N GLU A 663 1.79 -17.33 -21.29
CA GLU A 663 0.63 -18.05 -20.78
C GLU A 663 0.27 -19.21 -21.72
N ILE A 664 -0.21 -20.32 -21.16
CA ILE A 664 -0.72 -21.47 -21.92
C ILE A 664 -2.18 -21.68 -21.54
N ARG A 665 -3.06 -21.81 -22.55
CA ARG A 665 -4.50 -22.00 -22.37
C ARG A 665 -5.00 -23.26 -23.08
N LEU A 666 -6.09 -23.81 -22.55
CA LEU A 666 -6.94 -24.72 -23.32
C LEU A 666 -7.70 -23.97 -24.41
N SER A 667 -8.17 -24.69 -25.42
CA SER A 667 -8.97 -24.13 -26.51
C SER A 667 -10.29 -23.45 -26.09
N ASN A 668 -10.77 -23.70 -24.87
CA ASN A 668 -11.93 -23.04 -24.27
C ASN A 668 -11.57 -21.74 -23.56
N GLY A 669 -10.29 -21.34 -23.57
CA GLY A 669 -9.80 -20.13 -22.92
C GLY A 669 -9.31 -20.30 -21.48
N THR A 670 -9.44 -21.48 -20.87
CA THR A 670 -8.96 -21.74 -19.51
C THR A 670 -7.45 -21.63 -19.45
N VAL A 671 -6.95 -20.73 -18.60
CA VAL A 671 -5.52 -20.57 -18.30
C VAL A 671 -5.04 -21.76 -17.49
N LEU A 672 -3.89 -22.29 -17.83
CA LEU A 672 -3.31 -23.47 -17.18
C LEU A 672 -2.14 -23.07 -16.30
N ASP A 673 -2.09 -23.67 -15.10
CA ASP A 673 -0.96 -23.55 -14.19
C ASP A 673 0.25 -24.28 -14.81
N THR A 674 1.23 -23.50 -15.24
CA THR A 674 2.39 -23.97 -16.00
C THR A 674 3.65 -23.89 -15.17
N THR A 675 4.24 -25.03 -14.87
CA THR A 675 5.56 -25.10 -14.19
C THR A 675 6.68 -25.20 -15.24
N TRP A 676 7.58 -24.23 -15.26
CA TRP A 676 8.78 -24.27 -16.11
C TRP A 676 9.92 -25.02 -15.39
N LYS A 677 10.35 -26.16 -15.91
CA LYS A 677 11.45 -26.98 -15.37
C LYS A 677 12.82 -26.48 -15.74
N THR A 678 12.93 -25.98 -16.97
CA THR A 678 14.15 -25.40 -17.52
C THR A 678 13.84 -24.03 -18.14
N THR A 679 14.72 -23.52 -18.96
CA THR A 679 14.48 -22.27 -19.72
C THR A 679 13.48 -22.42 -20.86
N ASP A 680 13.15 -23.64 -21.25
CA ASP A 680 12.32 -23.96 -22.41
C ASP A 680 11.40 -25.15 -22.25
N ASP A 681 11.58 -25.98 -21.20
CA ASP A 681 10.70 -27.13 -20.90
C ASP A 681 9.66 -26.77 -19.85
N TRP A 682 8.40 -27.09 -20.14
CA TRP A 682 7.28 -26.89 -19.23
C TRP A 682 6.58 -28.20 -18.88
N GLU A 683 5.87 -28.20 -17.75
CA GLU A 683 4.90 -29.23 -17.40
C GLU A 683 3.60 -28.59 -16.88
N ILE A 684 2.49 -29.27 -17.17
CA ILE A 684 1.13 -28.86 -16.80
C ILE A 684 0.38 -30.08 -16.28
N PRO A 685 -0.10 -30.09 -15.03
CA PRO A 685 -1.00 -31.14 -14.54
C PRO A 685 -2.42 -30.91 -15.07
N LEU A 686 -3.02 -31.93 -15.68
CA LEU A 686 -4.41 -31.86 -16.16
C LEU A 686 -5.26 -32.97 -15.55
N THR A 687 -6.35 -32.58 -14.91
CA THR A 687 -7.39 -33.53 -14.50
C THR A 687 -8.28 -33.88 -15.70
N LEU A 688 -8.30 -35.14 -16.08
CA LEU A 688 -9.00 -35.62 -17.26
C LEU A 688 -10.07 -36.67 -16.87
N GLY A 689 -11.21 -36.62 -17.54
CA GLY A 689 -12.24 -37.64 -17.43
C GLY A 689 -11.80 -39.01 -17.97
N ILE A 690 -12.42 -40.08 -17.51
CA ILE A 690 -12.21 -41.46 -18.07
C ILE A 690 -12.65 -41.43 -19.53
N GLY A 691 -11.84 -42.09 -20.39
CA GLY A 691 -12.11 -42.13 -21.83
C GLY A 691 -11.17 -41.27 -22.66
N SER A 692 -11.57 -40.88 -23.85
CA SER A 692 -10.75 -40.14 -24.81
C SER A 692 -10.91 -38.62 -24.62
N ASN A 693 -9.82 -37.93 -24.23
CA ASN A 693 -9.77 -36.47 -24.04
C ASN A 693 -8.89 -35.86 -25.14
N ALA A 694 -9.48 -35.09 -26.02
CA ALA A 694 -8.76 -34.31 -27.02
C ALA A 694 -8.35 -32.96 -26.39
N ILE A 695 -7.06 -32.71 -26.28
CA ILE A 695 -6.49 -31.53 -25.63
C ILE A 695 -5.79 -30.71 -26.69
N THR A 696 -6.16 -29.45 -26.79
CA THR A 696 -5.45 -28.45 -27.60
C THR A 696 -4.96 -27.34 -26.69
N LEU A 697 -3.65 -27.12 -26.68
CA LEU A 697 -2.99 -26.05 -25.94
C LEU A 697 -2.63 -24.93 -26.91
N GLU A 698 -2.87 -23.72 -26.49
CA GLU A 698 -2.48 -22.52 -27.19
C GLU A 698 -1.61 -21.65 -26.30
N ALA A 699 -0.44 -21.26 -26.79
CA ALA A 699 0.53 -20.42 -26.09
C ALA A 699 0.38 -18.95 -26.51
N PHE A 700 0.41 -18.06 -25.55
CA PHE A 700 0.27 -16.62 -25.77
C PHE A 700 1.49 -15.85 -25.27
N ASP A 701 1.83 -14.76 -25.95
CA ASP A 701 2.79 -13.78 -25.44
C ASP A 701 2.15 -12.85 -24.39
N SER A 702 2.94 -11.96 -23.79
CA SER A 702 2.49 -10.99 -22.81
C SER A 702 1.46 -9.97 -23.33
N ARG A 703 1.26 -9.88 -24.64
CA ARG A 703 0.26 -9.03 -25.30
C ARG A 703 -1.03 -9.78 -25.66
N GLY A 704 -1.09 -11.08 -25.34
CA GLY A 704 -2.21 -11.93 -25.70
C GLY A 704 -2.22 -12.38 -27.17
N ASN A 705 -1.10 -12.25 -27.91
CA ASN A 705 -0.99 -12.82 -29.25
C ASN A 705 -0.62 -14.30 -29.16
N SER A 706 -1.26 -15.14 -29.97
CA SER A 706 -0.91 -16.56 -30.08
C SER A 706 0.50 -16.71 -30.67
N VAL A 707 1.36 -17.47 -29.98
CA VAL A 707 2.75 -17.75 -30.38
C VAL A 707 2.98 -19.22 -30.69
N GLY A 708 1.98 -20.06 -30.52
CA GLY A 708 2.03 -21.48 -30.90
C GLY A 708 0.80 -22.25 -30.46
N THR A 709 0.52 -23.33 -31.12
CA THR A 709 -0.60 -24.23 -30.80
C THR A 709 -0.15 -25.66 -31.04
N ASP A 710 -0.51 -26.59 -30.14
CA ASP A 710 -0.28 -28.01 -30.33
C ASP A 710 -1.38 -28.84 -29.66
N SER A 711 -1.53 -30.11 -30.07
CA SER A 711 -2.65 -30.96 -29.62
C SER A 711 -2.21 -32.39 -29.39
N ILE A 712 -2.82 -33.01 -28.37
CA ILE A 712 -2.63 -34.41 -28.01
C ILE A 712 -3.98 -35.03 -27.62
N THR A 713 -4.17 -36.32 -27.93
CA THR A 713 -5.28 -37.09 -27.37
C THR A 713 -4.79 -37.99 -26.25
N VAL A 714 -5.35 -37.80 -25.06
CA VAL A 714 -5.07 -38.63 -23.90
C VAL A 714 -6.27 -39.52 -23.61
N THR A 715 -6.09 -40.82 -23.70
CA THR A 715 -7.11 -41.79 -23.31
C THR A 715 -6.85 -42.28 -21.91
N ARG A 716 -7.70 -41.89 -20.96
CA ARG A 716 -7.62 -42.32 -19.57
C ARG A 716 -8.41 -43.62 -19.37
N THR A 717 -7.73 -44.68 -18.90
CA THR A 717 -8.29 -46.01 -18.71
C THR A 717 -8.45 -46.32 -17.23
N GLY A 718 -9.69 -46.57 -16.78
CA GLY A 718 -10.06 -47.22 -15.52
C GLY A 718 -9.63 -46.47 -14.23
N GLY A 719 -10.36 -46.75 -13.15
CA GLY A 719 -10.06 -46.22 -11.81
C GLY A 719 -11.06 -45.18 -11.33
N THR A 720 -10.88 -44.72 -10.10
CA THR A 720 -11.51 -43.51 -9.53
C THR A 720 -10.96 -42.27 -10.21
N ASP A 721 -11.76 -41.22 -10.28
CA ASP A 721 -11.35 -39.90 -10.79
C ASP A 721 -10.60 -39.10 -9.74
N THR A 722 -9.79 -38.14 -10.14
CA THR A 722 -9.13 -37.24 -9.20
C THR A 722 -10.09 -36.09 -8.87
N PRO A 723 -10.19 -35.65 -7.61
CA PRO A 723 -11.03 -34.53 -7.24
C PRO A 723 -10.50 -33.22 -7.86
N GLY A 724 -11.41 -32.46 -8.42
CA GLY A 724 -11.19 -31.16 -9.03
C GLY A 724 -12.32 -30.19 -8.73
N PRO A 725 -12.16 -28.90 -9.05
CA PRO A 725 -13.15 -27.85 -8.76
C PRO A 725 -14.49 -28.04 -9.50
N ASP A 726 -14.48 -28.83 -10.56
CA ASP A 726 -15.65 -29.21 -11.37
C ASP A 726 -16.41 -30.43 -10.84
N LYS A 727 -15.96 -31.02 -9.72
CA LYS A 727 -16.49 -32.33 -9.24
C LYS A 727 -16.67 -32.41 -7.74
N LEU A 728 -15.89 -31.69 -6.95
CA LEU A 728 -15.92 -31.73 -5.50
C LEU A 728 -16.12 -30.32 -4.93
N VAL A 729 -17.19 -30.16 -4.17
CA VAL A 729 -17.54 -28.86 -3.56
C VAL A 729 -17.59 -28.99 -2.04
N VAL A 730 -17.40 -27.89 -1.33
CA VAL A 730 -17.76 -27.77 0.08
C VAL A 730 -19.25 -27.48 0.12
N SER A 731 -20.05 -28.45 0.57
CA SER A 731 -21.53 -28.38 0.57
C SER A 731 -22.08 -27.75 1.84
N GLU A 732 -21.41 -27.97 2.98
CA GLU A 732 -21.87 -27.44 4.27
C GLU A 732 -20.67 -27.11 5.18
N LEU A 733 -20.78 -25.99 5.91
CA LEU A 733 -19.78 -25.53 6.86
C LEU A 733 -20.44 -25.14 8.18
N PHE A 734 -20.17 -25.86 9.26
CA PHE A 734 -20.67 -25.57 10.59
C PHE A 734 -19.54 -25.06 11.49
N TYR A 735 -19.33 -23.74 11.51
CA TYR A 735 -18.16 -23.10 12.08
C TYR A 735 -18.38 -22.46 13.45
N ASN A 736 -19.62 -22.13 13.84
CA ASN A 736 -19.92 -21.52 15.14
C ASN A 736 -21.20 -22.12 15.78
N PRO A 737 -21.13 -23.33 16.34
CA PRO A 737 -22.24 -23.95 17.05
C PRO A 737 -22.71 -23.14 18.24
N ALA A 738 -24.03 -23.14 18.56
CA ALA A 738 -24.57 -22.43 19.72
C ALA A 738 -23.89 -22.85 21.02
N GLY A 739 -23.53 -21.84 21.84
CA GLY A 739 -22.83 -22.05 23.12
C GLY A 739 -21.33 -22.23 23.01
N GLN A 740 -20.74 -21.95 21.87
CA GLN A 740 -19.29 -22.05 21.59
C GLN A 740 -18.75 -23.49 21.86
N VAL A 741 -19.44 -24.48 21.34
CA VAL A 741 -19.04 -25.89 21.44
C VAL A 741 -18.28 -26.29 20.18
N GLU A 742 -17.05 -25.81 20.03
CA GLU A 742 -16.15 -26.06 18.88
C GLU A 742 -15.97 -27.56 18.57
N ASP A 743 -16.09 -28.44 19.55
CA ASP A 743 -16.03 -29.90 19.36
C ASP A 743 -17.11 -30.46 18.41
N THR A 744 -18.14 -29.69 18.03
CA THR A 744 -19.20 -30.12 17.11
C THR A 744 -19.13 -29.48 15.72
N GLU A 745 -18.07 -28.76 15.43
CA GLU A 745 -17.81 -28.20 14.10
C GLU A 745 -17.58 -29.29 13.06
N PHE A 746 -17.94 -28.98 11.80
CA PHE A 746 -17.68 -29.87 10.68
C PHE A 746 -17.61 -29.16 9.34
N ILE A 747 -16.90 -29.75 8.40
CA ILE A 747 -16.92 -29.43 6.98
C ILE A 747 -17.44 -30.64 6.24
N GLU A 748 -18.38 -30.41 5.32
CA GLU A 748 -18.92 -31.41 4.44
C GLU A 748 -18.49 -31.20 3.00
N LEU A 749 -18.11 -32.27 2.31
CA LEU A 749 -17.81 -32.28 0.89
C LEU A 749 -18.82 -33.14 0.15
N LEU A 750 -19.22 -32.68 -1.04
CA LEU A 750 -20.14 -33.39 -1.93
C LEU A 750 -19.48 -33.66 -3.30
N ASN A 751 -19.58 -34.89 -3.80
CA ASN A 751 -19.21 -35.22 -5.15
C ASN A 751 -20.36 -34.90 -6.12
N VAL A 752 -20.29 -33.76 -6.78
CA VAL A 752 -21.23 -33.33 -7.83
C VAL A 752 -20.90 -33.89 -9.22
N GLY A 753 -19.78 -34.59 -9.35
CA GLY A 753 -19.35 -35.24 -10.60
C GLY A 753 -20.11 -36.52 -10.93
N THR A 754 -19.85 -37.07 -12.12
CA THR A 754 -20.51 -38.27 -12.64
C THR A 754 -19.69 -39.56 -12.39
N SER A 755 -18.51 -39.47 -11.79
CA SER A 755 -17.59 -40.60 -11.48
C SER A 755 -17.19 -40.58 -10.01
N SER A 756 -16.86 -41.77 -9.48
CA SER A 756 -16.30 -41.90 -8.13
C SER A 756 -14.94 -41.20 -8.05
N LEU A 757 -14.73 -40.37 -7.03
CA LEU A 757 -13.49 -39.65 -6.78
C LEU A 757 -12.59 -40.43 -5.84
N ASP A 758 -11.26 -40.33 -6.06
CA ASP A 758 -10.24 -40.80 -5.13
C ASP A 758 -9.73 -39.63 -4.30
N LEU A 759 -10.18 -39.54 -3.05
CA LEU A 759 -9.78 -38.47 -2.12
C LEU A 759 -8.44 -38.73 -1.41
N SER A 760 -7.77 -39.86 -1.70
CA SER A 760 -6.50 -40.21 -1.02
C SER A 760 -5.46 -39.12 -1.12
N GLY A 761 -5.02 -38.59 0.04
CA GLY A 761 -4.04 -37.49 0.10
C GLY A 761 -4.58 -36.12 -0.30
N THR A 762 -5.88 -35.97 -0.60
CA THR A 762 -6.55 -34.68 -0.64
C THR A 762 -6.49 -34.05 0.75
N ARG A 763 -6.27 -32.74 0.84
CA ARG A 763 -6.03 -32.08 2.13
C ARG A 763 -6.56 -30.67 2.20
N PHE A 764 -6.97 -30.28 3.37
CA PHE A 764 -7.13 -28.87 3.71
C PHE A 764 -5.74 -28.30 4.08
N THR A 765 -5.46 -27.08 3.66
CA THR A 765 -4.20 -26.35 3.90
C THR A 765 -4.41 -25.01 4.56
N ASP A 766 -5.64 -24.50 4.56
CA ASP A 766 -6.08 -23.29 5.24
C ASP A 766 -7.46 -23.53 5.87
N GLY A 767 -7.73 -22.86 6.97
CA GLY A 767 -8.88 -23.03 7.85
C GLY A 767 -8.66 -24.15 8.84
N ILE A 768 -8.63 -25.38 8.39
CA ILE A 768 -8.31 -26.56 9.19
C ILE A 768 -7.14 -27.34 8.59
N ASP A 769 -6.48 -28.13 9.41
CA ASP A 769 -5.55 -29.15 8.94
C ASP A 769 -6.27 -30.51 8.89
N PHE A 770 -6.28 -31.13 7.73
CA PHE A 770 -6.76 -32.52 7.58
C PHE A 770 -6.27 -33.12 6.26
N THR A 771 -5.82 -34.36 6.32
CA THR A 771 -5.44 -35.12 5.12
C THR A 771 -6.28 -36.41 5.01
N PHE A 772 -7.00 -36.58 3.89
CA PHE A 772 -7.80 -37.77 3.64
C PHE A 772 -6.93 -39.03 3.60
N PRO A 773 -7.29 -40.08 4.36
CA PRO A 773 -6.55 -41.33 4.40
C PRO A 773 -6.48 -42.02 3.01
N GLY A 774 -5.48 -42.88 2.82
CA GLY A 774 -5.35 -43.69 1.62
C GLY A 774 -6.58 -44.59 1.40
N ALA A 775 -6.96 -44.77 0.14
CA ALA A 775 -8.14 -45.51 -0.33
C ALA A 775 -9.51 -44.91 0.08
N THR A 776 -9.57 -43.61 0.39
CA THR A 776 -10.83 -42.88 0.57
C THR A 776 -11.45 -42.63 -0.81
N THR A 777 -12.64 -43.16 -1.06
CA THR A 777 -13.37 -42.89 -2.31
C THR A 777 -14.74 -42.32 -2.03
N LEU A 778 -15.23 -41.44 -2.93
CA LEU A 778 -16.52 -40.75 -2.81
C LEU A 778 -17.31 -40.95 -4.11
N ALA A 779 -18.41 -41.68 -4.07
CA ALA A 779 -19.23 -41.94 -5.25
C ALA A 779 -20.02 -40.70 -5.69
N PRO A 780 -20.53 -40.63 -6.93
CA PRO A 780 -21.38 -39.51 -7.39
C PRO A 780 -22.58 -39.27 -6.46
N GLY A 781 -22.79 -38.03 -6.05
CA GLY A 781 -23.89 -37.65 -5.13
C GLY A 781 -23.69 -38.01 -3.68
N GLU A 782 -22.54 -38.61 -3.30
CA GLU A 782 -22.23 -38.91 -1.92
C GLU A 782 -21.55 -37.74 -1.20
N HIS A 783 -21.81 -37.69 0.10
CA HIS A 783 -21.22 -36.74 1.02
C HIS A 783 -20.09 -37.37 1.83
N VAL A 784 -19.13 -36.58 2.30
CA VAL A 784 -18.11 -36.97 3.26
C VAL A 784 -17.84 -35.84 4.24
N LEU A 785 -17.64 -36.18 5.51
CA LEU A 785 -17.51 -35.22 6.61
C LEU A 785 -16.09 -35.24 7.18
N VAL A 786 -15.59 -34.09 7.52
CA VAL A 786 -14.44 -33.90 8.40
C VAL A 786 -14.93 -33.13 9.62
N VAL A 787 -14.70 -33.62 10.82
CA VAL A 787 -15.31 -33.11 12.06
C VAL A 787 -14.25 -32.69 13.09
N ALA A 788 -14.57 -31.73 13.92
CA ALA A 788 -13.64 -31.29 14.97
C ALA A 788 -13.37 -32.43 16.01
N ASN A 789 -14.43 -33.08 16.48
CA ASN A 789 -14.32 -34.19 17.42
C ASN A 789 -15.42 -35.23 17.13
N ARG A 790 -15.03 -36.43 16.75
CA ARG A 790 -15.96 -37.50 16.38
C ARG A 790 -16.91 -37.87 17.51
N VAL A 791 -16.44 -37.94 18.73
CA VAL A 791 -17.27 -38.35 19.90
C VAL A 791 -18.35 -37.31 20.17
N ALA A 792 -18.01 -36.04 20.14
CA ALA A 792 -18.97 -34.93 20.31
C ALA A 792 -19.95 -34.87 19.13
N PHE A 793 -19.46 -35.04 17.91
CA PHE A 793 -20.27 -35.08 16.70
C PHE A 793 -21.28 -36.25 16.72
N GLU A 794 -20.83 -37.49 16.98
CA GLU A 794 -21.69 -38.67 17.04
C GLU A 794 -22.69 -38.62 18.21
N ALA A 795 -22.36 -37.92 19.29
CA ALA A 795 -23.30 -37.68 20.41
C ALA A 795 -24.44 -36.74 19.99
N ARG A 796 -24.15 -35.77 19.08
CA ARG A 796 -25.16 -34.83 18.59
C ARG A 796 -25.99 -35.37 17.43
N TYR A 797 -25.34 -36.01 16.42
CA TYR A 797 -25.96 -36.37 15.15
C TYR A 797 -26.21 -37.88 15.02
N GLY A 798 -25.75 -38.68 15.97
CA GLY A 798 -25.83 -40.13 15.88
C GLY A 798 -24.63 -40.78 15.17
N THR A 799 -24.57 -42.10 15.23
CA THR A 799 -23.50 -42.87 14.58
C THR A 799 -23.90 -43.29 13.17
N GLY A 800 -22.92 -43.49 12.28
CA GLY A 800 -23.12 -44.04 10.92
C GLY A 800 -23.05 -42.99 9.81
N LEU A 801 -22.83 -41.73 10.11
CA LEU A 801 -22.55 -40.72 9.11
C LEU A 801 -21.16 -40.90 8.46
N PRO A 802 -20.93 -40.45 7.23
CA PRO A 802 -19.72 -40.68 6.44
C PRO A 802 -18.54 -39.83 6.88
N ILE A 803 -18.03 -40.03 8.10
CA ILE A 803 -16.92 -39.26 8.68
C ILE A 803 -15.58 -39.81 8.18
N ALA A 804 -14.81 -39.01 7.45
CA ALA A 804 -13.45 -39.39 7.01
C ALA A 804 -12.42 -39.29 8.15
N GLY A 805 -12.56 -38.33 9.03
CA GLY A 805 -11.64 -38.09 10.15
C GLY A 805 -11.96 -36.87 10.98
N GLU A 806 -11.05 -36.58 11.91
CA GLU A 806 -11.10 -35.39 12.77
C GLU A 806 -10.09 -34.34 12.31
N PHE A 807 -10.35 -33.06 12.60
CA PHE A 807 -9.38 -31.99 12.36
C PHE A 807 -8.03 -32.33 13.00
N GLU A 808 -6.95 -32.09 12.26
CA GLU A 808 -5.59 -32.42 12.71
C GLU A 808 -4.94 -31.20 13.40
N ASN A 809 -3.86 -31.43 14.14
CA ASN A 809 -3.02 -30.41 14.78
C ASN A 809 -3.76 -29.47 15.75
N GLY A 810 -4.99 -29.81 16.16
CA GLY A 810 -5.78 -28.97 17.06
C GLY A 810 -6.33 -27.71 16.40
N THR A 811 -6.49 -27.73 15.09
CA THR A 811 -7.13 -26.65 14.35
C THR A 811 -8.64 -26.66 14.63
N VAL A 812 -9.27 -25.48 14.54
CA VAL A 812 -10.71 -25.22 14.68
C VAL A 812 -11.11 -24.21 13.62
N LEU A 813 -12.38 -24.17 13.24
CA LEU A 813 -12.90 -23.16 12.34
C LEU A 813 -13.02 -21.80 13.05
N SER A 814 -12.69 -20.72 12.38
CA SER A 814 -12.78 -19.38 12.95
C SER A 814 -14.23 -18.91 13.05
N ASN A 815 -14.68 -18.52 14.24
CA ASN A 815 -16.01 -17.93 14.43
C ASN A 815 -16.21 -16.59 13.73
N GLY A 816 -15.12 -15.87 13.37
CA GLY A 816 -15.15 -14.58 12.67
C GLY A 816 -14.97 -14.69 11.16
N GLY A 817 -14.94 -15.89 10.59
CA GLY A 817 -14.64 -16.12 9.19
C GLY A 817 -13.15 -16.33 8.92
N GLU A 818 -12.83 -17.08 7.87
CA GLU A 818 -11.46 -17.36 7.46
C GLU A 818 -11.38 -17.95 6.05
N LEU A 819 -10.16 -18.04 5.53
CA LEU A 819 -9.86 -18.74 4.27
C LEU A 819 -9.92 -20.25 4.46
N ILE A 820 -10.67 -20.95 3.61
CA ILE A 820 -10.66 -22.41 3.48
C ILE A 820 -10.00 -22.78 2.17
N THR A 821 -8.96 -23.59 2.22
CA THR A 821 -8.31 -24.10 1.00
C THR A 821 -8.25 -25.62 1.02
N LEU A 822 -8.84 -26.26 0.01
CA LEU A 822 -8.83 -27.70 -0.24
C LEU A 822 -7.99 -28.00 -1.48
N GLN A 823 -6.99 -28.86 -1.35
CA GLN A 823 -6.10 -29.27 -2.44
C GLN A 823 -6.14 -30.77 -2.64
N ASN A 824 -5.98 -31.23 -3.88
CA ASN A 824 -5.77 -32.66 -4.14
C ASN A 824 -4.34 -33.10 -3.78
N ASN A 825 -4.08 -34.39 -3.91
CA ASN A 825 -2.77 -35.02 -3.57
C ASN A 825 -1.59 -34.53 -4.42
N THR A 826 -1.84 -33.78 -5.48
CA THR A 826 -0.81 -33.18 -6.36
C THR A 826 -0.64 -31.68 -6.12
N GLY A 827 -1.39 -31.11 -5.19
CA GLY A 827 -1.34 -29.70 -4.86
C GLY A 827 -2.22 -28.79 -5.72
N ILE A 828 -3.08 -29.36 -6.59
CA ILE A 828 -4.07 -28.57 -7.33
C ILE A 828 -5.18 -28.15 -6.37
N ILE A 829 -5.48 -26.86 -6.35
CA ILE A 829 -6.58 -26.28 -5.57
C ILE A 829 -7.91 -26.79 -6.13
N ILE A 830 -8.73 -27.42 -5.28
CA ILE A 830 -10.08 -27.84 -5.56
C ILE A 830 -11.05 -26.71 -5.22
N GLN A 831 -10.94 -26.14 -4.02
CA GLN A 831 -11.70 -25.01 -3.55
C GLN A 831 -10.78 -24.09 -2.75
N SER A 832 -10.93 -22.79 -2.90
CA SER A 832 -10.28 -21.78 -2.06
C SER A 832 -11.22 -20.59 -1.96
N PHE A 833 -11.74 -20.31 -0.77
CA PHE A 833 -12.71 -19.25 -0.53
C PHE A 833 -12.66 -18.78 0.91
N THR A 834 -13.08 -17.53 1.13
CA THR A 834 -13.19 -16.95 2.47
C THR A 834 -14.66 -16.84 2.86
N TYR A 835 -15.05 -17.48 3.97
CA TYR A 835 -16.38 -17.27 4.54
C TYR A 835 -16.35 -16.18 5.61
N GLY A 836 -17.50 -15.54 5.88
CA GLY A 836 -17.65 -14.51 6.90
C GLY A 836 -18.82 -14.75 7.83
N ASP A 837 -18.85 -14.02 8.94
CA ASP A 837 -19.81 -14.09 10.05
C ASP A 837 -20.89 -12.99 10.02
N SER A 838 -20.68 -11.97 9.19
CA SER A 838 -21.54 -10.76 9.17
C SER A 838 -22.05 -10.47 7.76
N SER A 839 -23.07 -9.63 7.65
CA SER A 839 -23.66 -9.24 6.35
C SER A 839 -22.58 -8.82 5.35
N PRO A 840 -22.59 -9.35 4.09
CA PRO A 840 -23.71 -10.03 3.41
C PRO A 840 -23.81 -11.56 3.65
N TRP A 841 -23.00 -12.16 4.51
CA TRP A 841 -23.11 -13.57 4.87
C TRP A 841 -24.32 -13.84 5.78
N PRO A 842 -24.86 -15.09 5.79
CA PRO A 842 -25.98 -15.45 6.67
C PRO A 842 -25.59 -15.37 8.15
N GLU A 843 -26.07 -14.34 8.85
CA GLU A 843 -25.74 -14.07 10.26
C GLU A 843 -26.29 -15.15 11.20
N GLU A 844 -27.30 -15.94 10.77
CA GLU A 844 -27.86 -17.07 11.57
C GLU A 844 -26.85 -18.21 11.75
N ALA A 845 -25.83 -18.30 10.90
CA ALA A 845 -24.76 -19.31 11.04
C ALA A 845 -23.73 -18.92 12.10
N ASP A 846 -23.73 -17.66 12.58
CA ASP A 846 -22.85 -17.15 13.61
C ASP A 846 -23.45 -17.33 15.03
N GLY A 847 -23.34 -18.54 15.58
CA GLY A 847 -23.70 -18.83 16.97
C GLY A 847 -25.17 -19.12 17.28
N ASP A 848 -26.07 -19.03 16.30
CA ASP A 848 -27.48 -19.36 16.42
C ASP A 848 -27.80 -20.83 16.09
N ASP A 849 -26.77 -21.66 15.98
CA ASP A 849 -26.85 -23.11 15.76
C ASP A 849 -27.25 -23.51 14.34
N PHE A 850 -27.03 -22.66 13.35
CA PHE A 850 -27.19 -22.99 11.94
C PHE A 850 -25.81 -23.15 11.27
N SER A 851 -25.74 -23.96 10.22
CA SER A 851 -24.58 -24.05 9.34
C SER A 851 -24.72 -23.14 8.13
N LEU A 852 -23.60 -22.87 7.42
CA LEU A 852 -23.62 -22.36 6.06
C LEU A 852 -23.82 -23.53 5.09
N VAL A 853 -24.81 -23.46 4.23
CA VAL A 853 -25.13 -24.45 3.20
C VAL A 853 -24.95 -23.82 1.82
N LEU A 854 -24.23 -24.52 0.93
CA LEU A 854 -24.02 -24.09 -0.45
C LEU A 854 -25.32 -24.26 -1.25
N VAL A 855 -25.78 -23.18 -1.87
CA VAL A 855 -27.01 -23.15 -2.69
C VAL A 855 -26.73 -23.83 -4.04
N SER A 856 -27.57 -24.79 -4.44
CA SER A 856 -27.47 -25.50 -5.73
C SER A 856 -26.04 -26.01 -6.06
N PRO A 857 -25.45 -26.89 -5.23
CA PRO A 857 -24.05 -27.31 -5.37
C PRO A 857 -23.73 -27.93 -6.75
N GLU A 858 -24.71 -28.51 -7.43
CA GLU A 858 -24.56 -29.10 -8.78
C GLU A 858 -24.33 -28.04 -9.87
N SER A 859 -24.67 -26.77 -9.60
CA SER A 859 -24.40 -25.64 -10.51
C SER A 859 -22.98 -25.10 -10.38
N LEU A 860 -22.18 -25.62 -9.45
CA LEU A 860 -20.82 -25.18 -9.13
C LEU A 860 -20.73 -23.67 -8.84
N PRO A 861 -21.52 -23.16 -7.87
CA PRO A 861 -21.52 -21.74 -7.56
C PRO A 861 -20.16 -21.30 -6.99
N ASP A 862 -19.81 -20.04 -7.19
CA ASP A 862 -18.59 -19.45 -6.62
C ASP A 862 -18.69 -19.37 -5.09
N HIS A 863 -17.86 -20.11 -4.39
CA HIS A 863 -17.85 -20.18 -2.93
C HIS A 863 -17.45 -18.86 -2.26
N ASN A 864 -16.79 -17.95 -2.96
CA ASN A 864 -16.43 -16.63 -2.43
C ASN A 864 -17.61 -15.65 -2.35
N LEU A 865 -18.71 -15.95 -3.04
CA LEU A 865 -19.88 -15.09 -3.02
C LEU A 865 -20.80 -15.45 -1.86
N ALA A 866 -21.08 -14.52 -0.97
CA ALA A 866 -22.03 -14.71 0.13
C ALA A 866 -23.43 -15.12 -0.37
N SER A 867 -23.83 -14.71 -1.58
CA SER A 867 -25.08 -15.11 -2.23
C SER A 867 -25.11 -16.59 -2.64
N SER A 868 -23.98 -17.25 -2.70
CA SER A 868 -23.90 -18.72 -2.93
C SER A 868 -24.18 -19.53 -1.67
N TRP A 869 -24.34 -18.87 -0.53
CA TRP A 869 -24.55 -19.52 0.77
C TRP A 869 -25.85 -19.06 1.43
N ARG A 870 -26.47 -19.95 2.17
CA ARG A 870 -27.59 -19.64 3.08
C ARG A 870 -27.41 -20.36 4.42
N ALA A 871 -28.16 -19.95 5.42
CA ALA A 871 -28.29 -20.74 6.64
C ALA A 871 -28.98 -22.07 6.37
N SER A 872 -28.63 -23.11 7.10
CA SER A 872 -29.29 -24.41 7.03
C SER A 872 -30.80 -24.30 7.37
N ALA A 873 -31.60 -25.21 6.86
CA ALA A 873 -33.04 -25.24 7.14
C ALA A 873 -33.34 -25.59 8.62
N LEU A 874 -32.51 -26.43 9.20
CA LEU A 874 -32.66 -26.90 10.59
C LEU A 874 -31.49 -26.44 11.45
N ARG A 875 -31.74 -26.25 12.76
CA ARG A 875 -30.66 -26.05 13.72
C ARG A 875 -29.76 -27.28 13.80
N GLY A 876 -28.47 -27.04 13.84
CA GLY A 876 -27.48 -28.09 13.80
C GLY A 876 -27.00 -28.48 12.40
N GLY A 877 -27.61 -27.91 11.33
CA GLY A 877 -27.33 -28.36 9.99
C GLY A 877 -27.91 -29.75 9.69
N ASN A 878 -27.46 -30.37 8.58
CA ASN A 878 -27.96 -31.69 8.15
C ASN A 878 -26.84 -32.58 7.58
N PRO A 879 -25.74 -32.77 8.33
CA PRO A 879 -24.56 -33.45 7.85
C PRO A 879 -24.88 -34.82 7.23
N GLY A 880 -24.30 -35.09 6.06
CA GLY A 880 -24.45 -36.34 5.33
C GLY A 880 -25.63 -36.38 4.35
N THR A 881 -26.36 -35.28 4.21
CA THR A 881 -27.54 -35.20 3.31
C THR A 881 -27.69 -33.82 2.71
N ASN A 882 -28.33 -33.69 1.54
CA ASN A 882 -28.63 -32.38 0.96
C ASN A 882 -29.66 -31.61 1.78
N ASP A 883 -29.41 -30.36 2.07
CA ASP A 883 -30.33 -29.44 2.77
C ASP A 883 -31.25 -28.72 1.79
N VAL A 884 -32.02 -29.44 1.02
CA VAL A 884 -32.95 -28.90 0.03
C VAL A 884 -34.34 -29.51 0.19
N CYS A 885 -35.39 -28.74 -0.05
CA CYS A 885 -36.73 -29.25 -0.19
C CYS A 885 -36.88 -30.08 -1.49
N PRO A 886 -37.77 -31.09 -1.54
CA PRO A 886 -38.13 -31.72 -2.80
C PRO A 886 -38.57 -30.65 -3.82
N ALA A 887 -38.03 -30.68 -5.03
CA ALA A 887 -38.36 -29.70 -6.08
C ALA A 887 -39.86 -29.61 -6.37
N PHE A 888 -40.31 -28.44 -6.73
CA PHE A 888 -41.72 -28.21 -7.11
C PHE A 888 -42.07 -29.04 -8.35
N VAL A 889 -43.21 -29.76 -8.25
CA VAL A 889 -43.72 -30.60 -9.35
C VAL A 889 -45.16 -30.22 -9.63
N GLY A 890 -45.44 -29.75 -10.81
CA GLY A 890 -46.80 -29.42 -11.24
C GLY A 890 -46.93 -28.16 -12.06
N ASP A 891 -48.16 -27.72 -12.27
CA ASP A 891 -48.45 -26.42 -12.89
C ASP A 891 -48.31 -25.32 -11.83
N SER A 892 -47.34 -24.42 -12.02
CA SER A 892 -47.05 -23.33 -11.10
C SER A 892 -48.20 -22.35 -10.86
N THR A 893 -49.15 -22.34 -11.77
CA THR A 893 -50.34 -21.43 -11.75
C THR A 893 -51.60 -22.13 -11.32
N ALA A 894 -51.53 -23.48 -11.04
CA ALA A 894 -52.69 -24.18 -10.51
C ALA A 894 -53.15 -23.59 -9.17
N ASP A 895 -54.43 -23.71 -8.87
CA ASP A 895 -55.08 -23.27 -7.63
C ASP A 895 -56.19 -24.30 -7.38
N ALA A 896 -55.84 -25.44 -6.80
CA ALA A 896 -56.71 -26.63 -6.71
C ALA A 896 -57.84 -26.46 -5.64
N ASP A 897 -57.59 -25.67 -4.61
CA ASP A 897 -58.52 -25.40 -3.52
C ASP A 897 -59.34 -24.11 -3.72
N LEU A 898 -58.97 -23.33 -4.77
CA LEU A 898 -59.66 -22.08 -5.19
C LEU A 898 -59.60 -20.95 -4.12
N ASP A 899 -58.52 -20.87 -3.37
CA ASP A 899 -58.32 -19.82 -2.37
C ASP A 899 -57.67 -18.55 -2.97
N GLY A 900 -57.23 -18.62 -4.23
CA GLY A 900 -56.64 -17.52 -4.98
C GLY A 900 -55.12 -17.45 -4.85
N VAL A 901 -54.47 -18.43 -4.22
CA VAL A 901 -53.04 -18.56 -4.11
C VAL A 901 -52.52 -19.68 -5.05
N PRO A 902 -51.64 -19.41 -6.02
CA PRO A 902 -51.11 -20.42 -6.90
C PRO A 902 -50.23 -21.46 -6.20
N ALA A 903 -50.28 -22.70 -6.68
CA ALA A 903 -49.54 -23.88 -6.12
C ALA A 903 -48.05 -23.60 -5.91
N LEU A 904 -47.37 -22.83 -6.77
CA LEU A 904 -45.96 -22.46 -6.58
C LEU A 904 -45.76 -21.54 -5.37
N ILE A 905 -46.69 -20.64 -5.12
CA ILE A 905 -46.62 -19.75 -3.94
C ILE A 905 -46.87 -20.59 -2.69
N GLU A 906 -47.82 -21.49 -2.71
CA GLU A 906 -48.08 -22.39 -1.58
C GLU A 906 -46.89 -23.32 -1.29
N TYR A 907 -46.29 -23.87 -2.34
CA TYR A 907 -45.05 -24.64 -2.19
C TYR A 907 -43.97 -23.82 -1.47
N TYR A 908 -43.77 -22.58 -1.87
CA TYR A 908 -42.80 -21.67 -1.24
C TYR A 908 -43.19 -21.35 0.23
N LEU A 909 -44.45 -21.08 0.48
CA LEU A 909 -44.95 -20.81 1.85
C LEU A 909 -45.01 -22.05 2.75
N GLY A 910 -44.90 -23.24 2.19
CA GLY A 910 -45.04 -24.50 2.93
C GLY A 910 -46.48 -24.88 3.28
N THR A 911 -47.45 -24.35 2.52
CA THR A 911 -48.90 -24.65 2.63
C THR A 911 -49.27 -25.69 1.56
N SER A 912 -50.53 -25.98 1.47
CA SER A 912 -51.07 -27.08 0.63
C SER A 912 -52.08 -26.57 -0.40
N ASP A 913 -51.83 -26.71 -1.71
CA ASP A 913 -52.75 -26.43 -2.81
C ASP A 913 -54.06 -27.27 -2.78
N GLY A 914 -54.35 -27.90 -1.67
CA GLY A 914 -55.59 -28.67 -1.44
C GLY A 914 -56.32 -28.27 -0.15
N ILE A 915 -55.88 -27.19 0.53
CA ILE A 915 -56.47 -26.75 1.81
C ILE A 915 -56.75 -25.26 1.77
N PHE A 916 -57.96 -24.90 1.43
CA PHE A 916 -58.43 -23.53 1.29
C PHE A 916 -58.07 -22.62 2.48
N GLY A 917 -57.27 -21.55 2.23
CA GLY A 917 -56.97 -20.44 3.15
C GLY A 917 -55.91 -20.77 4.21
N ASP A 918 -55.11 -21.82 4.08
CA ASP A 918 -54.04 -22.16 5.01
C ASP A 918 -52.79 -21.27 4.84
N THR A 919 -52.71 -20.45 3.79
CA THR A 919 -51.67 -19.45 3.54
C THR A 919 -51.73 -18.23 4.43
N GLN A 920 -52.89 -17.92 5.05
CA GLN A 920 -53.13 -16.70 5.82
C GLN A 920 -52.16 -16.50 7.01
N PRO A 921 -51.77 -17.55 7.76
CA PRO A 921 -50.82 -17.40 8.83
C PRO A 921 -49.40 -17.01 8.40
N ASN A 922 -49.07 -17.23 7.13
CA ASN A 922 -47.71 -17.03 6.57
C ASN A 922 -47.51 -15.67 5.93
N LEU A 923 -48.59 -14.86 5.81
CA LEU A 923 -48.56 -13.55 5.16
C LEU A 923 -49.19 -12.51 6.08
N GLU A 924 -48.38 -11.57 6.58
CA GLU A 924 -48.88 -10.53 7.51
C GLU A 924 -48.49 -9.12 7.02
N TYR A 925 -49.45 -8.19 7.22
CA TYR A 925 -49.23 -6.77 7.03
C TYR A 925 -49.01 -6.09 8.37
N GLY A 926 -47.93 -5.31 8.48
CA GLY A 926 -47.56 -4.63 9.71
C GLY A 926 -47.06 -3.20 9.51
N THR A 927 -46.51 -2.67 10.54
CA THR A 927 -45.86 -1.36 10.51
C THR A 927 -44.62 -1.39 11.42
N MET A 928 -43.62 -0.62 11.05
CA MET A 928 -42.46 -0.38 11.90
C MET A 928 -42.17 1.12 12.00
N VAL A 929 -41.49 1.51 13.07
CA VAL A 929 -41.03 2.88 13.31
C VAL A 929 -39.55 2.98 13.09
N GLU A 930 -39.11 3.81 12.17
CA GLU A 930 -37.70 4.06 11.94
C GLU A 930 -37.48 5.58 11.77
N LEU A 931 -36.48 6.13 12.46
CA LEU A 931 -36.18 7.59 12.48
C LEU A 931 -37.42 8.47 12.76
N GLY A 932 -38.35 7.96 13.62
CA GLY A 932 -39.56 8.66 14.02
C GLY A 932 -40.67 8.69 12.95
N GLN A 933 -40.53 7.93 11.85
CA GLN A 933 -41.55 7.76 10.82
C GLN A 933 -42.12 6.33 10.84
N ILE A 934 -43.37 6.16 10.43
CA ILE A 934 -44.04 4.86 10.39
C ILE A 934 -44.03 4.37 8.95
N PHE A 935 -43.41 3.22 8.73
CA PHE A 935 -43.35 2.54 7.44
C PHE A 935 -44.22 1.29 7.45
N PRO A 936 -44.91 0.99 6.35
CA PRO A 936 -45.63 -0.27 6.20
C PRO A 936 -44.66 -1.42 5.95
N THR A 937 -44.94 -2.57 6.54
CA THR A 937 -44.19 -3.81 6.40
C THR A 937 -45.03 -4.93 5.84
N TYR A 938 -44.40 -5.86 5.17
CA TYR A 938 -44.96 -7.11 4.71
C TYR A 938 -44.09 -8.26 5.19
N THR A 939 -44.68 -9.10 6.03
CA THR A 939 -44.01 -10.24 6.64
C THR A 939 -44.44 -11.52 5.96
N VAL A 940 -43.46 -12.34 5.56
CA VAL A 940 -43.67 -13.61 4.85
C VAL A 940 -42.92 -14.70 5.59
N THR A 941 -43.63 -15.71 6.08
CA THR A 941 -43.02 -16.94 6.60
C THR A 941 -43.03 -18.00 5.49
N HIS A 942 -41.87 -18.54 5.17
CA HIS A 942 -41.67 -19.42 4.02
C HIS A 942 -40.69 -20.58 4.33
N LYS A 943 -40.66 -21.61 3.50
CA LYS A 943 -39.68 -22.70 3.61
C LYS A 943 -38.27 -22.20 3.32
N VAL A 944 -37.30 -22.82 3.98
CA VAL A 944 -35.88 -22.75 3.65
C VAL A 944 -35.54 -23.97 2.81
N GLY A 945 -34.63 -23.84 1.85
CA GLY A 945 -34.20 -24.95 0.97
C GLY A 945 -35.07 -25.11 -0.29
N THR A 946 -35.85 -24.09 -0.67
CA THR A 946 -36.54 -24.03 -1.96
C THR A 946 -35.65 -23.31 -2.99
N ASP A 947 -34.44 -23.87 -3.19
CA ASP A 947 -33.31 -23.19 -3.88
C ASP A 947 -33.56 -22.99 -5.38
N GLU A 948 -34.55 -23.69 -5.98
CA GLU A 948 -34.99 -23.51 -7.37
C GLU A 948 -36.02 -22.37 -7.57
N VAL A 949 -36.31 -21.60 -6.49
CA VAL A 949 -37.39 -20.60 -6.51
C VAL A 949 -36.83 -19.22 -6.15
N GLU A 950 -36.99 -18.26 -7.04
CA GLU A 950 -36.76 -16.84 -6.75
C GLU A 950 -38.04 -16.24 -6.18
N ALA A 951 -38.00 -15.68 -4.97
CA ALA A 951 -39.10 -15.00 -4.33
C ALA A 951 -38.79 -13.54 -3.99
N SER A 952 -39.72 -12.63 -4.29
CA SER A 952 -39.60 -11.21 -3.98
C SER A 952 -40.92 -10.60 -3.53
N ALA A 953 -40.86 -9.70 -2.56
CA ALA A 953 -42.01 -8.85 -2.26
C ALA A 953 -42.06 -7.68 -3.23
N GLN A 954 -43.27 -7.30 -3.64
CA GLN A 954 -43.54 -6.14 -4.50
C GLN A 954 -44.47 -5.18 -3.81
N VAL A 955 -44.27 -3.88 -4.05
CA VAL A 955 -45.14 -2.79 -3.57
C VAL A 955 -45.78 -2.08 -4.72
N SER A 956 -47.04 -1.67 -4.55
CA SER A 956 -47.78 -0.87 -5.51
C SER A 956 -48.54 0.28 -4.81
N LEU A 957 -48.75 1.38 -5.52
CA LEU A 957 -49.57 2.52 -5.06
C LEU A 957 -50.99 2.53 -5.71
N ASP A 958 -51.16 1.77 -6.79
CA ASP A 958 -52.38 1.82 -7.66
C ASP A 958 -52.95 0.43 -7.98
N LEU A 959 -52.31 -0.67 -7.54
CA LEU A 959 -52.66 -2.05 -7.83
C LEU A 959 -52.41 -2.48 -9.31
N GLU A 960 -51.89 -1.59 -10.12
CA GLU A 960 -51.58 -1.85 -11.53
C GLU A 960 -50.05 -1.98 -11.73
N ASN A 961 -49.29 -1.03 -11.17
CA ASN A 961 -47.85 -0.97 -11.30
C ASN A 961 -47.18 -1.50 -10.02
N TRP A 962 -46.44 -2.61 -10.15
CA TRP A 962 -45.78 -3.30 -9.06
C TRP A 962 -44.25 -3.18 -9.16
N SER A 963 -43.61 -2.80 -8.07
CA SER A 963 -42.16 -2.61 -8.02
C SER A 963 -41.51 -3.50 -6.94
N ASN A 964 -40.41 -4.16 -7.27
CA ASN A 964 -39.50 -4.82 -6.35
C ASN A 964 -38.12 -4.13 -6.29
N LEU A 965 -37.97 -2.93 -6.83
CA LEU A 965 -36.74 -2.18 -6.81
C LEU A 965 -36.41 -1.74 -5.39
N ALA A 966 -35.11 -1.79 -5.01
CA ALA A 966 -34.62 -1.34 -3.70
C ALA A 966 -34.97 0.13 -3.38
N ALA A 967 -35.25 0.95 -4.40
CA ALA A 967 -35.77 2.31 -4.22
C ALA A 967 -37.20 2.38 -3.69
N ASP A 968 -37.99 1.32 -3.80
CA ASP A 968 -39.44 1.28 -3.42
C ASP A 968 -39.71 0.32 -2.27
N ILE A 969 -38.98 -0.83 -2.18
CA ILE A 969 -39.14 -1.85 -1.14
C ILE A 969 -37.80 -2.49 -0.83
N VAL A 970 -37.54 -2.75 0.44
CA VAL A 970 -36.29 -3.38 0.90
C VAL A 970 -36.57 -4.54 1.85
N LEU A 971 -35.80 -5.60 1.78
CA LEU A 971 -35.78 -6.62 2.81
C LEU A 971 -35.14 -5.99 4.06
N HIS A 972 -35.94 -5.84 5.11
CA HIS A 972 -35.49 -5.23 6.36
C HIS A 972 -34.85 -6.25 7.29
N GLN A 973 -35.42 -7.46 7.35
CA GLN A 973 -34.94 -8.53 8.21
C GLN A 973 -35.34 -9.88 7.63
N ARG A 974 -34.47 -10.88 7.80
CA ARG A 974 -34.79 -12.30 7.61
C ARG A 974 -34.31 -13.06 8.86
N VAL A 975 -35.13 -13.93 9.37
CA VAL A 975 -34.81 -14.75 10.54
C VAL A 975 -35.19 -16.19 10.26
N SER A 976 -34.25 -17.10 10.41
CA SER A 976 -34.56 -18.55 10.36
C SER A 976 -35.26 -18.98 11.63
N ASN A 977 -36.38 -19.70 11.51
CA ASN A 977 -37.16 -20.14 12.65
C ASN A 977 -36.62 -21.46 13.27
N GLY A 978 -35.73 -22.16 12.59
CA GLY A 978 -35.09 -23.39 13.07
C GLY A 978 -35.93 -24.65 12.94
N ASP A 979 -37.04 -24.58 12.24
CA ASP A 979 -38.02 -25.66 11.97
C ASP A 979 -38.16 -25.95 10.46
N GLY A 980 -37.22 -25.48 9.65
CA GLY A 980 -37.24 -25.56 8.19
C GLY A 980 -37.96 -24.37 7.54
N THR A 981 -38.31 -23.35 8.32
CA THR A 981 -38.91 -22.11 7.79
C THR A 981 -38.12 -20.86 8.17
N ALA A 982 -38.29 -19.79 7.42
CA ALA A 982 -37.76 -18.48 7.72
C ALA A 982 -38.84 -17.39 7.63
N THR A 983 -38.68 -16.34 8.42
CA THR A 983 -39.58 -15.18 8.41
C THR A 983 -38.80 -14.01 7.81
N SER A 984 -39.28 -13.52 6.67
CA SER A 984 -38.75 -12.35 5.96
C SER A 984 -39.68 -11.14 6.14
N ILE A 985 -39.10 -10.02 6.62
CA ILE A 985 -39.83 -8.77 6.81
C ILE A 985 -39.39 -7.77 5.76
N TRP A 986 -40.28 -7.42 4.89
CA TRP A 986 -40.02 -6.43 3.84
C TRP A 986 -40.63 -5.07 4.27
N ARG A 987 -39.92 -4.00 4.02
CA ARG A 987 -40.32 -2.64 4.35
C ARG A 987 -40.39 -1.77 3.08
N SER A 988 -41.50 -1.04 2.92
CA SER A 988 -41.53 0.04 1.92
C SER A 988 -40.55 1.14 2.30
N THR A 989 -39.93 1.76 1.30
CA THR A 989 -39.08 2.93 1.50
C THR A 989 -39.87 4.22 1.74
N ARG A 990 -41.18 4.19 1.55
CA ARG A 990 -42.10 5.33 1.65
C ARG A 990 -42.92 5.27 2.95
N PRO A 991 -42.75 6.23 3.88
CA PRO A 991 -43.51 6.25 5.12
C PRO A 991 -44.99 6.61 4.88
N PHE A 992 -45.90 6.19 5.78
CA PHE A 992 -47.33 6.51 5.72
C PHE A 992 -47.61 8.02 5.73
N SER A 993 -46.74 8.83 6.31
CA SER A 993 -46.87 10.29 6.32
C SER A 993 -46.85 10.93 4.93
N THR A 994 -46.14 10.29 3.97
CA THR A 994 -46.07 10.76 2.59
C THR A 994 -46.94 9.95 1.63
N THR A 995 -47.17 8.67 1.97
CA THR A 995 -47.84 7.71 1.06
C THR A 995 -48.78 6.83 1.87
N PRO A 996 -50.02 7.29 2.14
CA PRO A 996 -50.93 6.64 3.07
C PRO A 996 -51.60 5.36 2.55
N ARG A 997 -51.45 5.02 1.29
CA ARG A 997 -51.98 3.80 0.67
C ARG A 997 -50.84 3.11 -0.06
N GLN A 998 -50.56 1.89 0.34
CA GLN A 998 -49.58 1.02 -0.30
C GLN A 998 -50.06 -0.41 -0.24
N PHE A 999 -49.83 -1.17 -1.29
CA PHE A 999 -50.27 -2.56 -1.42
C PHE A 999 -49.02 -3.43 -1.59
N PHE A 1000 -49.02 -4.62 -1.05
CA PHE A 1000 -47.95 -5.57 -1.16
C PHE A 1000 -48.46 -6.87 -1.77
N ARG A 1001 -47.58 -7.55 -2.49
CA ARG A 1001 -47.77 -8.94 -2.91
C ARG A 1001 -46.45 -9.72 -2.89
N LEU A 1002 -46.55 -11.01 -2.76
CA LEU A 1002 -45.46 -11.94 -2.99
C LEU A 1002 -45.42 -12.33 -4.47
N ARG A 1003 -44.24 -12.32 -5.05
CA ARG A 1003 -43.97 -12.86 -6.38
C ARG A 1003 -42.96 -14.01 -6.24
N VAL A 1004 -43.30 -15.14 -6.83
CA VAL A 1004 -42.51 -16.35 -6.80
C VAL A 1004 -42.31 -16.87 -8.21
N LEU A 1005 -41.10 -17.22 -8.58
CA LEU A 1005 -40.77 -17.75 -9.90
C LEU A 1005 -39.88 -18.99 -9.74
N ILE A 1006 -39.96 -19.91 -10.67
CA ILE A 1006 -38.97 -20.98 -10.82
C ILE A 1006 -37.83 -20.43 -11.68
N GLU A 1007 -36.58 -20.57 -11.24
CA GLU A 1007 -35.39 -20.16 -11.99
C GLU A 1007 -35.06 -21.16 -13.15
#